data_62dde1f240c99bad7c1767100c44b39e
#
_entry.id   62dde1f240c99bad7c1767100c44b39e
#
_cell.length_a   1.000
_cell.length_b   1.000
_cell.length_c   1.000
_cell.angle_alpha   90.00
_cell.angle_beta   90.00
_cell.angle_gamma   90.00
#
_symmetry.space_group_name_H-M   'P 1'
#
loop_
_entity.id
_entity.type
_entity.pdbx_description
1 polymer ?
#
loop_
_entity_poly.entity_id
_entity_poly.type
_entity_poly.pdbx_seq_one_letter_code
_entity_poly.pdbx_strand_id
1 'polypeptide(L)'
;MTVIFLAASLISSAVCDGPSGYAGVDVGNQPLFENGRSAWNVVVPSDAPCPIRYAAAELTNVLFRISGAHVGVISADAATGGRLAPIAAMPRRNIIRFEAPDAEPMRDEFSVMTTPGTIFLKGNSPRAALFAAYAFLRDRLGARWYWPGESGEYLPSLDRFDVETWEKSYKPFFEQRALSICTVWRHRHADTERWFPKVFINCGGGTPEIQDEVGSIRRATGHYLSLPQNMKEREKVFAEHPEWFSLIGGKRDIKGYAGCWSNEGFFRYAVSNIVRMIRERRAVQANMYAADILPRCECAECTKNPDVSARWWDFYARVIDAVREEIPGMNFAGLAYQEYRAIPTTPVRNVDHVEYCHYNRCYYHLLGDKTCPRNVKSMEEFRSWGKMAPLGFYGYVFDAVSLKKPLYLPLWRIIGDEMRVFRKMGLKRVKTEYHVDLQNLTRKKGPLPRSSILLLNSRLSFYAWAMAAFDPDLDMDALVDDFCLHVYGAGAEEMKAYHNAMATAWGSMKSHLGYFFSSPRGPAMELITPEVEKEARMHLAAAKEKTKGDARAAAEIALDAEGFENWVCEAKEGRRKAVIHELEVASDGDPFAKAGWLAGMARRGVSQKTRFKIARGETAFHVLAECEEEDMASLNHGTERNDDPNIWGSGSYIEMFIETADGTRHQIAVSPAGGVWDTRNGDIKWNSGAKTEGVFAADRWTLKIAFPYEALGGTPKAGDRWKLMAIRNVSADPGETPKFASCGWPVVAHGDWGSAATLVFK
;
A
#
# COMPACT_ATOMS: atom_id res chain seq x y z
N MET A 1 13.18 -24.27 11.26
CA MET A 1 13.74 -23.69 10.03
C MET A 1 14.34 -24.76 9.11
N THR A 2 13.90 -26.02 9.19
CA THR A 2 14.50 -27.14 8.43
C THR A 2 13.45 -28.01 7.71
N VAL A 3 12.18 -27.65 7.73
CA VAL A 3 11.10 -28.49 7.15
C VAL A 3 10.58 -27.96 5.80
N ILE A 4 10.81 -26.69 5.46
CA ILE A 4 10.24 -26.08 4.22
C ILE A 4 11.13 -26.32 2.99
N PHE A 5 12.42 -26.65 3.14
CA PHE A 5 13.30 -26.95 1.99
C PHE A 5 13.18 -28.38 1.45
N LEU A 6 12.51 -29.28 2.16
CA LEU A 6 12.35 -30.67 1.71
C LEU A 6 11.21 -30.90 0.72
N ALA A 7 10.23 -30.01 0.62
CA ALA A 7 9.12 -30.20 -0.33
C ALA A 7 9.50 -29.90 -1.78
N ALA A 8 10.44 -28.98 -2.02
CA ALA A 8 10.85 -28.63 -3.38
C ALA A 8 11.92 -29.58 -3.97
N SER A 9 12.68 -30.25 -3.14
CA SER A 9 13.73 -31.22 -3.60
C SER A 9 13.21 -32.67 -3.71
N LEU A 10 12.01 -32.96 -3.23
CA LEU A 10 11.42 -34.31 -3.33
C LEU A 10 10.64 -34.56 -4.63
N ILE A 11 10.47 -33.54 -5.50
CA ILE A 11 9.81 -33.73 -6.79
C ILE A 11 10.74 -34.41 -7.83
N SER A 12 12.05 -34.52 -7.58
CA SER A 12 12.99 -35.08 -8.55
C SER A 12 13.33 -36.57 -8.36
N SER A 13 12.79 -37.28 -7.34
CA SER A 13 13.23 -38.67 -7.09
C SER A 13 12.21 -39.65 -6.51
N ALA A 14 10.91 -39.33 -6.57
CA ALA A 14 9.88 -40.30 -6.19
C ALA A 14 8.96 -40.61 -7.36
N VAL A 15 9.47 -41.05 -8.49
CA VAL A 15 8.77 -41.99 -9.37
C VAL A 15 8.83 -43.32 -8.63
N CYS A 16 7.84 -43.60 -7.79
CA CYS A 16 7.65 -44.96 -7.28
C CYS A 16 7.23 -45.82 -8.45
N ASP A 17 8.09 -46.71 -8.89
CA ASP A 17 7.75 -47.84 -9.72
C ASP A 17 6.69 -48.67 -8.98
N GLY A 18 5.43 -48.34 -9.22
CA GLY A 18 4.28 -49.15 -8.87
C GLY A 18 4.17 -50.31 -9.89
N PRO A 19 3.71 -51.47 -9.51
CA PRO A 19 3.72 -52.64 -10.38
C PRO A 19 2.93 -52.40 -11.66
N SER A 20 3.58 -52.69 -12.78
CA SER A 20 3.03 -52.74 -14.13
C SER A 20 1.94 -53.80 -14.22
N GLY A 21 0.68 -53.41 -14.13
CA GLY A 21 -0.44 -54.36 -14.20
C GLY A 21 -1.82 -53.73 -13.96
N TYR A 22 -2.11 -52.60 -14.61
CA TYR A 22 -3.50 -52.05 -14.66
C TYR A 22 -4.23 -52.53 -15.91
N ALA A 23 -4.67 -53.80 -15.91
CA ALA A 23 -5.76 -54.23 -16.76
C ALA A 23 -7.06 -53.58 -16.26
N GLY A 24 -7.87 -52.98 -17.16
CA GLY A 24 -9.06 -52.20 -16.86
C GLY A 24 -10.06 -52.86 -15.95
N VAL A 25 -9.99 -52.54 -14.67
CA VAL A 25 -11.07 -52.75 -13.72
C VAL A 25 -11.91 -51.49 -13.76
N ASP A 26 -13.21 -51.59 -14.02
CA ASP A 26 -14.21 -50.55 -13.78
C ASP A 26 -14.23 -50.28 -12.27
N VAL A 27 -13.40 -49.39 -11.82
CA VAL A 27 -13.37 -48.94 -10.42
C VAL A 27 -14.57 -48.05 -10.28
N GLY A 28 -15.71 -48.60 -9.78
CA GLY A 28 -16.93 -47.84 -9.55
C GLY A 28 -16.67 -46.51 -8.84
N ASN A 29 -17.69 -45.65 -8.81
CA ASN A 29 -17.63 -44.31 -8.21
C ASN A 29 -17.07 -44.39 -6.76
N GLN A 30 -15.74 -44.15 -6.63
CA GLN A 30 -15.08 -44.14 -5.33
C GLN A 30 -15.14 -42.72 -4.74
N PRO A 31 -15.30 -42.56 -3.43
CA PRO A 31 -15.12 -41.25 -2.78
C PRO A 31 -13.72 -40.67 -3.10
N LEU A 32 -13.62 -39.36 -3.14
CA LEU A 32 -12.31 -38.69 -3.33
C LEU A 32 -11.33 -39.14 -2.23
N PHE A 33 -11.85 -39.27 -1.03
CA PHE A 33 -11.15 -39.88 0.09
C PHE A 33 -12.16 -40.46 1.11
N GLU A 34 -11.73 -41.47 1.84
CA GLU A 34 -12.44 -42.08 2.96
C GLU A 34 -11.47 -42.64 3.97
N ASN A 35 -11.63 -42.29 5.26
CA ASN A 35 -10.82 -42.78 6.38
C ASN A 35 -9.29 -42.74 6.12
N GLY A 36 -8.80 -41.62 5.64
CA GLY A 36 -7.37 -41.40 5.37
C GLY A 36 -6.84 -42.13 4.13
N ARG A 37 -7.71 -42.63 3.24
CA ARG A 37 -7.30 -43.30 2.00
C ARG A 37 -7.97 -42.67 0.77
N SER A 38 -7.26 -42.69 -0.37
CA SER A 38 -7.77 -42.26 -1.65
C SER A 38 -7.31 -43.19 -2.76
N ALA A 39 -8.22 -43.47 -3.71
CA ALA A 39 -7.90 -44.19 -4.95
C ALA A 39 -7.76 -43.22 -6.14
N TRP A 40 -7.79 -41.91 -5.89
CA TRP A 40 -7.72 -40.87 -6.91
C TRP A 40 -6.29 -40.47 -7.22
N ASN A 41 -6.10 -39.99 -8.46
CA ASN A 41 -4.83 -39.41 -8.88
C ASN A 41 -5.05 -38.06 -9.56
N VAL A 42 -4.14 -37.13 -9.36
CA VAL A 42 -4.05 -35.90 -10.14
C VAL A 42 -3.22 -36.18 -11.40
N VAL A 43 -3.80 -35.90 -12.56
CA VAL A 43 -3.14 -36.11 -13.84
C VAL A 43 -2.53 -34.81 -14.32
N VAL A 44 -1.21 -34.80 -14.54
CA VAL A 44 -0.44 -33.63 -14.96
C VAL A 44 0.34 -33.98 -16.22
N PRO A 45 0.30 -33.18 -17.31
CA PRO A 45 1.18 -33.37 -18.47
C PRO A 45 2.67 -33.31 -18.07
N SER A 46 3.53 -34.08 -18.72
CA SER A 46 4.98 -34.10 -18.43
C SER A 46 5.64 -32.74 -18.66
N ASP A 47 5.13 -31.99 -19.62
CA ASP A 47 5.56 -30.63 -20.00
C ASP A 47 4.69 -29.52 -19.38
N ALA A 48 3.89 -29.83 -18.35
CA ALA A 48 2.95 -28.89 -17.76
C ALA A 48 3.64 -27.59 -17.34
N PRO A 49 2.99 -26.42 -17.59
CA PRO A 49 3.45 -25.12 -17.10
C PRO A 49 3.59 -25.06 -15.57
N CYS A 50 4.46 -24.17 -15.07
CA CYS A 50 4.70 -24.01 -13.62
C CYS A 50 3.41 -23.87 -12.79
N PRO A 51 2.41 -23.06 -13.19
CA PRO A 51 1.19 -22.93 -12.38
C PRO A 51 0.38 -24.24 -12.27
N ILE A 52 0.41 -25.11 -13.29
CA ILE A 52 -0.25 -26.41 -13.22
C ILE A 52 0.46 -27.37 -12.29
N ARG A 53 1.80 -27.43 -12.35
CA ARG A 53 2.59 -28.24 -11.41
C ARG A 53 2.39 -27.78 -9.96
N TYR A 54 2.41 -26.45 -9.76
CA TYR A 54 2.13 -25.85 -8.45
C TYR A 54 0.70 -26.17 -7.97
N ALA A 55 -0.31 -26.05 -8.85
CA ALA A 55 -1.69 -26.38 -8.54
C ALA A 55 -1.86 -27.83 -8.11
N ALA A 56 -1.18 -28.79 -8.78
CA ALA A 56 -1.23 -30.19 -8.41
C ALA A 56 -0.61 -30.45 -7.03
N ALA A 57 0.53 -29.82 -6.75
CA ALA A 57 1.20 -29.95 -5.45
C ALA A 57 0.35 -29.34 -4.31
N GLU A 58 -0.19 -28.14 -4.50
CA GLU A 58 -1.08 -27.48 -3.52
C GLU A 58 -2.34 -28.30 -3.29
N LEU A 59 -2.97 -28.76 -4.37
CA LEU A 59 -4.21 -29.56 -4.28
C LEU A 59 -3.97 -30.84 -3.46
N THR A 60 -2.93 -31.62 -3.76
CA THR A 60 -2.63 -32.86 -3.04
C THR A 60 -2.22 -32.60 -1.59
N ASN A 61 -1.46 -31.53 -1.32
CA ASN A 61 -1.10 -31.13 0.04
C ASN A 61 -2.34 -30.74 0.86
N VAL A 62 -3.23 -29.92 0.29
CA VAL A 62 -4.44 -29.50 1.00
C VAL A 62 -5.40 -30.67 1.23
N LEU A 63 -5.59 -31.57 0.24
CA LEU A 63 -6.36 -32.79 0.38
C LEU A 63 -5.82 -33.69 1.51
N PHE A 64 -4.51 -33.87 1.57
CA PHE A 64 -3.88 -34.62 2.67
C PHE A 64 -4.14 -33.97 4.03
N ARG A 65 -3.99 -32.66 4.13
CA ARG A 65 -4.23 -31.92 5.38
C ARG A 65 -5.70 -31.94 5.84
N ILE A 66 -6.65 -32.05 4.91
CA ILE A 66 -8.08 -32.13 5.20
C ILE A 66 -8.48 -33.54 5.64
N SER A 67 -7.90 -34.59 5.02
CA SER A 67 -8.42 -35.96 5.11
C SER A 67 -7.43 -36.99 5.63
N GLY A 68 -6.14 -36.67 5.70
CA GLY A 68 -5.07 -37.64 5.92
C GLY A 68 -4.78 -38.56 4.72
N ALA A 69 -5.53 -38.43 3.61
CA ALA A 69 -5.41 -39.28 2.43
C ALA A 69 -4.38 -38.76 1.43
N HIS A 70 -3.49 -39.64 0.99
CA HIS A 70 -2.57 -39.34 -0.09
C HIS A 70 -3.23 -39.53 -1.44
N VAL A 71 -3.33 -38.44 -2.24
CA VAL A 71 -3.75 -38.46 -3.64
C VAL A 71 -2.48 -38.45 -4.50
N GLY A 72 -2.33 -39.43 -5.37
CA GLY A 72 -1.12 -39.54 -6.23
C GLY A 72 -1.07 -38.47 -7.31
N VAL A 73 0.13 -38.16 -7.80
CA VAL A 73 0.32 -37.34 -9.00
C VAL A 73 0.94 -38.22 -10.08
N ILE A 74 0.29 -38.31 -11.23
CA ILE A 74 0.76 -39.15 -12.35
C ILE A 74 0.94 -38.32 -13.62
N SER A 75 1.92 -38.70 -14.45
CA SER A 75 2.07 -38.08 -15.77
C SER A 75 0.94 -38.49 -16.70
N ALA A 76 0.44 -37.55 -17.50
CA ALA A 76 -0.56 -37.84 -18.54
C ALA A 76 -0.07 -38.92 -19.51
N ASP A 77 1.22 -38.95 -19.84
CA ASP A 77 1.84 -39.95 -20.73
C ASP A 77 1.78 -41.36 -20.12
N ALA A 78 2.01 -41.48 -18.84
CA ALA A 78 1.84 -42.73 -18.10
C ALA A 78 0.37 -43.19 -18.02
N ALA A 79 -0.55 -42.22 -17.89
CA ALA A 79 -2.00 -42.49 -17.83
C ALA A 79 -2.59 -42.96 -19.16
N THR A 80 -1.96 -42.60 -20.30
CA THR A 80 -2.47 -42.86 -21.66
C THR A 80 -1.64 -43.89 -22.43
N GLY A 81 -0.59 -44.43 -21.86
CA GLY A 81 0.35 -45.30 -22.56
C GLY A 81 1.07 -44.59 -23.71
N GLY A 82 1.37 -43.31 -23.59
CA GLY A 82 2.10 -42.50 -24.57
C GLY A 82 1.27 -41.93 -25.72
N ARG A 83 -0.06 -42.02 -25.67
CA ARG A 83 -0.97 -41.40 -26.64
C ARG A 83 -1.94 -40.45 -25.95
N LEU A 84 -2.05 -39.22 -26.46
CA LEU A 84 -3.13 -38.31 -26.08
C LEU A 84 -4.46 -38.85 -26.63
N ALA A 85 -5.10 -39.76 -25.89
CA ALA A 85 -6.43 -40.23 -26.25
C ALA A 85 -7.45 -39.12 -26.03
N PRO A 86 -8.46 -38.98 -26.94
CA PRO A 86 -9.60 -38.09 -26.67
C PRO A 86 -10.25 -38.45 -25.36
N ILE A 87 -10.72 -37.45 -24.61
CA ILE A 87 -11.35 -37.56 -23.27
C ILE A 87 -12.41 -38.66 -23.19
N ALA A 88 -13.12 -38.91 -24.29
CA ALA A 88 -14.16 -39.97 -24.42
C ALA A 88 -13.62 -41.42 -24.40
N ALA A 89 -12.32 -41.63 -24.56
CA ALA A 89 -11.70 -42.95 -24.68
C ALA A 89 -10.91 -43.39 -23.42
N MET A 90 -10.83 -42.56 -22.37
CA MET A 90 -10.20 -42.96 -21.12
C MET A 90 -11.16 -43.82 -20.31
N PRO A 91 -10.72 -44.99 -19.78
CA PRO A 91 -11.53 -45.72 -18.82
C PRO A 91 -11.87 -44.81 -17.64
N ARG A 92 -13.09 -44.94 -17.05
CA ARG A 92 -13.49 -44.19 -15.86
C ARG A 92 -12.54 -44.51 -14.70
N ARG A 93 -11.50 -43.70 -14.59
CA ARG A 93 -10.54 -43.73 -13.50
C ARG A 93 -10.89 -42.57 -12.57
N ASN A 94 -10.74 -42.75 -11.29
CA ASN A 94 -10.87 -41.67 -10.29
C ASN A 94 -9.72 -40.67 -10.46
N ILE A 95 -9.93 -39.65 -11.29
CA ILE A 95 -8.89 -38.69 -11.68
C ILE A 95 -9.32 -37.23 -11.47
N ILE A 96 -8.36 -36.42 -11.06
CA ILE A 96 -8.44 -34.97 -11.11
C ILE A 96 -7.59 -34.49 -12.26
N ARG A 97 -8.17 -33.70 -13.17
CA ARG A 97 -7.53 -33.31 -14.41
C ARG A 97 -7.55 -31.80 -14.59
N PHE A 98 -6.38 -31.25 -14.93
CA PHE A 98 -6.26 -29.87 -15.36
C PHE A 98 -6.44 -29.75 -16.88
N GLU A 99 -7.21 -28.72 -17.29
CA GLU A 99 -7.40 -28.38 -18.72
C GLU A 99 -7.17 -26.87 -18.89
N ALA A 100 -6.08 -26.51 -19.54
CA ALA A 100 -5.74 -25.12 -19.84
C ALA A 100 -4.89 -25.02 -21.11
N PRO A 101 -5.18 -24.08 -22.03
CA PRO A 101 -4.26 -23.74 -23.10
C PRO A 101 -3.04 -23.02 -22.52
N ASP A 102 -1.90 -23.12 -23.20
CA ASP A 102 -0.72 -22.30 -22.90
C ASP A 102 -0.93 -20.88 -23.44
N ALA A 103 -1.64 -20.07 -22.67
CA ALA A 103 -2.03 -18.71 -22.99
C ALA A 103 -1.95 -17.82 -21.74
N GLU A 104 -1.71 -16.55 -21.96
CA GLU A 104 -1.66 -15.53 -20.88
C GLU A 104 -2.73 -14.43 -21.10
N PRO A 105 -4.04 -14.75 -21.01
CA PRO A 105 -5.09 -13.74 -21.15
C PRO A 105 -5.09 -12.79 -19.94
N MET A 106 -5.51 -11.55 -20.18
CA MET A 106 -5.67 -10.58 -19.09
C MET A 106 -6.83 -10.95 -18.16
N ARG A 107 -7.91 -11.53 -18.70
CA ARG A 107 -9.07 -12.00 -17.94
C ARG A 107 -8.97 -13.49 -17.69
N ASP A 108 -9.13 -13.88 -16.43
CA ASP A 108 -9.23 -15.27 -16.05
C ASP A 108 -10.68 -15.75 -16.20
N GLU A 109 -10.87 -16.86 -16.91
CA GLU A 109 -12.14 -17.59 -16.96
C GLU A 109 -11.84 -19.05 -16.63
N PHE A 110 -12.57 -19.61 -15.67
CA PHE A 110 -12.34 -20.98 -15.23
C PHE A 110 -13.61 -21.64 -14.75
N SER A 111 -13.60 -22.97 -14.71
CA SER A 111 -14.70 -23.77 -14.21
C SER A 111 -14.19 -24.99 -13.47
N VAL A 112 -15.02 -25.44 -12.56
CA VAL A 112 -14.88 -26.74 -11.88
C VAL A 112 -16.09 -27.58 -12.27
N MET A 113 -15.83 -28.75 -12.80
CA MET A 113 -16.87 -29.73 -13.09
C MET A 113 -16.50 -31.04 -12.41
N THR A 114 -17.42 -31.59 -11.68
CA THR A 114 -17.28 -32.93 -11.06
C THR A 114 -18.33 -33.88 -11.61
N THR A 115 -17.89 -35.08 -11.89
CA THR A 115 -18.72 -36.19 -12.29
C THR A 115 -18.26 -37.45 -11.54
N PRO A 116 -19.04 -38.49 -11.38
CA PRO A 116 -18.57 -39.74 -10.82
C PRO A 116 -17.27 -40.21 -11.51
N GLY A 117 -16.18 -40.32 -10.73
CA GLY A 117 -14.85 -40.73 -11.20
C GLY A 117 -13.99 -39.66 -11.90
N THR A 118 -14.46 -38.43 -12.05
CA THR A 118 -13.62 -37.36 -12.67
C THR A 118 -13.93 -35.98 -12.09
N ILE A 119 -12.85 -35.24 -11.78
CA ILE A 119 -12.89 -33.81 -11.46
C ILE A 119 -12.12 -33.07 -12.53
N PHE A 120 -12.76 -32.13 -13.21
CA PHE A 120 -12.16 -31.26 -14.20
C PHE A 120 -11.92 -29.88 -13.60
N LEU A 121 -10.68 -29.43 -13.68
CA LEU A 121 -10.23 -28.10 -13.26
C LEU A 121 -9.80 -27.34 -14.53
N LYS A 122 -10.75 -26.58 -15.09
CA LYS A 122 -10.57 -25.93 -16.40
C LYS A 122 -10.24 -24.45 -16.24
N GLY A 123 -9.36 -23.96 -17.07
CA GLY A 123 -9.02 -22.54 -17.16
C GLY A 123 -8.70 -22.14 -18.59
N ASN A 124 -8.91 -20.85 -18.91
CA ASN A 124 -8.45 -20.27 -20.18
C ASN A 124 -6.94 -19.97 -20.18
N SER A 125 -6.24 -20.35 -19.12
CA SER A 125 -4.79 -20.25 -18.95
C SER A 125 -4.33 -21.18 -17.82
N PRO A 126 -3.02 -21.48 -17.70
CA PRO A 126 -2.48 -22.23 -16.57
C PRO A 126 -2.81 -21.59 -15.19
N ARG A 127 -2.78 -20.24 -15.09
CA ARG A 127 -3.20 -19.50 -13.90
C ARG A 127 -4.68 -19.71 -13.59
N ALA A 128 -5.53 -19.64 -14.59
CA ALA A 128 -6.96 -19.81 -14.41
C ALA A 128 -7.31 -21.25 -13.97
N ALA A 129 -6.57 -22.26 -14.42
CA ALA A 129 -6.72 -23.64 -13.94
C ALA A 129 -6.21 -23.81 -12.48
N LEU A 130 -5.17 -23.08 -12.06
CA LEU A 130 -4.79 -22.99 -10.65
C LEU A 130 -5.93 -22.39 -9.80
N PHE A 131 -6.60 -21.34 -10.30
CA PHE A 131 -7.77 -20.78 -9.64
C PHE A 131 -8.92 -21.80 -9.53
N ALA A 132 -9.13 -22.65 -10.55
CA ALA A 132 -10.11 -23.72 -10.49
C ALA A 132 -9.80 -24.71 -9.36
N ALA A 133 -8.53 -25.03 -9.11
CA ALA A 133 -8.14 -25.89 -7.98
C ALA A 133 -8.51 -25.25 -6.64
N TYR A 134 -8.18 -23.97 -6.43
CA TYR A 134 -8.58 -23.30 -5.20
C TYR A 134 -10.09 -23.10 -5.06
N ALA A 135 -10.80 -22.87 -6.17
CA ALA A 135 -12.26 -22.81 -6.16
C ALA A 135 -12.89 -24.17 -5.75
N PHE A 136 -12.35 -25.28 -6.25
CA PHE A 136 -12.77 -26.62 -5.83
C PHE A 136 -12.56 -26.83 -4.34
N LEU A 137 -11.37 -26.55 -3.82
CA LEU A 137 -11.04 -26.69 -2.40
C LEU A 137 -11.92 -25.80 -1.52
N ARG A 138 -12.22 -24.58 -1.98
CA ARG A 138 -13.05 -23.63 -1.24
C ARG A 138 -14.54 -24.01 -1.28
N ASP A 139 -15.09 -24.21 -2.49
CA ASP A 139 -16.53 -24.29 -2.66
C ASP A 139 -17.08 -25.71 -2.41
N ARG A 140 -16.23 -26.74 -2.54
CA ARG A 140 -16.64 -28.13 -2.33
C ARG A 140 -16.14 -28.73 -1.03
N LEU A 141 -14.93 -28.33 -0.59
CA LEU A 141 -14.32 -28.91 0.62
C LEU A 141 -14.30 -27.93 1.80
N GLY A 142 -14.71 -26.67 1.62
CA GLY A 142 -14.81 -25.70 2.71
C GLY A 142 -13.49 -25.09 3.16
N ALA A 143 -12.39 -25.26 2.41
CA ALA A 143 -11.10 -24.63 2.72
C ALA A 143 -11.18 -23.10 2.60
N ARG A 144 -10.49 -22.39 3.47
CA ARG A 144 -10.42 -20.91 3.47
C ARG A 144 -8.98 -20.42 3.68
N TRP A 145 -8.66 -19.26 3.11
CA TRP A 145 -7.36 -18.58 3.22
C TRP A 145 -7.57 -17.08 3.45
N TYR A 146 -7.76 -16.70 4.71
CA TYR A 146 -8.15 -15.33 5.09
C TYR A 146 -7.00 -14.33 5.01
N TRP A 147 -5.75 -14.76 5.27
CA TRP A 147 -4.53 -13.95 5.15
C TRP A 147 -3.31 -14.84 4.84
N PRO A 148 -2.17 -14.24 4.43
CA PRO A 148 -0.97 -15.01 4.12
C PRO A 148 -0.43 -15.82 5.29
N GLY A 149 0.07 -17.02 5.01
CA GLY A 149 0.66 -17.96 5.95
C GLY A 149 -0.34 -18.92 6.58
N GLU A 150 0.18 -19.95 7.22
CA GLU A 150 -0.63 -21.07 7.79
C GLU A 150 -1.67 -20.60 8.82
N SER A 151 -1.36 -19.53 9.57
CA SER A 151 -2.29 -19.00 10.56
C SER A 151 -3.58 -18.42 9.94
N GLY A 152 -3.53 -18.04 8.66
CA GLY A 152 -4.69 -17.54 7.91
C GLY A 152 -5.51 -18.64 7.25
N GLU A 153 -5.11 -19.89 7.36
CA GLU A 153 -5.79 -21.02 6.74
C GLU A 153 -6.81 -21.64 7.69
N TYR A 154 -7.97 -21.94 7.14
CA TYR A 154 -8.93 -22.83 7.74
C TYR A 154 -9.12 -24.04 6.80
N LEU A 155 -8.75 -25.22 7.27
CA LEU A 155 -8.93 -26.48 6.56
C LEU A 155 -9.80 -27.37 7.43
N PRO A 156 -11.00 -27.76 6.96
CA PRO A 156 -11.86 -28.66 7.73
C PRO A 156 -11.22 -30.04 7.83
N SER A 157 -11.55 -30.78 8.86
CA SER A 157 -11.21 -32.20 8.96
C SER A 157 -12.39 -33.02 8.41
N LEU A 158 -12.18 -33.79 7.37
CA LEU A 158 -13.20 -34.56 6.70
C LEU A 158 -12.79 -36.04 6.60
N ASP A 159 -13.62 -36.95 7.10
CA ASP A 159 -13.34 -38.38 7.01
C ASP A 159 -13.69 -38.96 5.63
N ARG A 160 -14.64 -38.32 4.91
CA ARG A 160 -15.13 -38.77 3.61
C ARG A 160 -15.60 -37.61 2.74
N PHE A 161 -15.36 -37.70 1.42
CA PHE A 161 -15.94 -36.81 0.42
C PHE A 161 -16.36 -37.59 -0.82
N ASP A 162 -17.66 -37.64 -1.09
CA ASP A 162 -18.28 -38.26 -2.26
C ASP A 162 -18.29 -37.25 -3.43
N VAL A 163 -17.85 -37.71 -4.60
CA VAL A 163 -17.81 -36.86 -5.80
C VAL A 163 -19.13 -37.01 -6.56
N GLU A 164 -20.03 -36.06 -6.33
CA GLU A 164 -21.29 -35.92 -7.05
C GLU A 164 -21.11 -35.05 -8.32
N THR A 165 -22.12 -35.16 -9.22
CA THR A 165 -22.16 -34.27 -10.39
C THR A 165 -22.42 -32.83 -9.94
N TRP A 166 -21.52 -31.96 -10.21
CA TRP A 166 -21.62 -30.55 -9.90
C TRP A 166 -20.77 -29.73 -10.89
N GLU A 167 -21.24 -28.54 -11.25
CA GLU A 167 -20.52 -27.64 -12.14
C GLU A 167 -20.67 -26.19 -11.69
N LYS A 168 -19.59 -25.42 -11.73
CA LYS A 168 -19.61 -23.97 -11.53
C LYS A 168 -18.55 -23.29 -12.38
N SER A 169 -18.98 -22.26 -13.10
CA SER A 169 -18.11 -21.41 -13.92
C SER A 169 -17.89 -20.07 -13.22
N TYR A 170 -16.69 -19.53 -13.38
CA TYR A 170 -16.25 -18.29 -12.79
C TYR A 170 -15.72 -17.36 -13.87
N LYS A 171 -16.22 -16.14 -13.87
CA LYS A 171 -15.84 -15.09 -14.81
C LYS A 171 -15.68 -13.77 -14.05
N PRO A 172 -14.53 -13.53 -13.41
CA PRO A 172 -14.29 -12.30 -12.67
C PRO A 172 -14.56 -11.07 -13.53
N PHE A 173 -15.26 -10.09 -12.95
CA PHE A 173 -15.58 -8.87 -13.70
C PHE A 173 -14.30 -8.07 -14.02
N PHE A 174 -13.43 -7.90 -13.02
CA PHE A 174 -12.17 -7.19 -13.20
C PHE A 174 -11.13 -8.12 -13.83
N GLU A 175 -10.58 -7.70 -14.97
CA GLU A 175 -9.53 -8.42 -15.69
C GLU A 175 -8.22 -8.45 -14.91
N GLN A 176 -7.89 -7.34 -14.25
CA GLN A 176 -6.71 -7.22 -13.41
C GLN A 176 -7.11 -6.85 -11.98
N ARG A 177 -6.68 -7.68 -11.05
CA ARG A 177 -6.88 -7.56 -9.62
C ARG A 177 -5.50 -7.56 -8.97
N ALA A 178 -5.03 -6.39 -8.56
CA ALA A 178 -3.64 -6.21 -8.17
C ALA A 178 -3.51 -5.71 -6.72
N LEU A 179 -2.69 -6.40 -5.96
CA LEU A 179 -2.17 -5.93 -4.69
C LEU A 179 -0.68 -5.63 -4.86
N SER A 180 -0.27 -4.41 -4.59
CA SER A 180 1.11 -3.95 -4.74
C SER A 180 1.72 -3.60 -3.40
N ILE A 181 2.88 -4.18 -3.12
CA ILE A 181 3.66 -3.81 -1.94
C ILE A 181 4.47 -2.56 -2.28
N CYS A 182 4.27 -1.48 -1.52
CA CYS A 182 5.00 -0.23 -1.71
C CYS A 182 6.37 -0.22 -1.01
N THR A 183 7.05 -1.37 -0.90
CA THR A 183 8.34 -1.46 -0.20
C THR A 183 9.42 -2.17 -0.98
N VAL A 184 10.67 -1.77 -0.72
CA VAL A 184 11.89 -2.19 -1.44
C VAL A 184 12.31 -3.64 -1.14
N TRP A 185 11.68 -4.33 -0.17
CA TRP A 185 12.15 -5.62 0.35
C TRP A 185 11.40 -6.82 -0.24
N ARG A 186 11.74 -7.18 -1.46
CA ARG A 186 11.12 -8.26 -2.24
C ARG A 186 11.27 -9.68 -1.64
N HIS A 187 12.23 -9.90 -0.77
CA HIS A 187 12.62 -11.28 -0.34
C HIS A 187 11.75 -11.90 0.76
N ARG A 188 10.85 -11.14 1.39
CA ARG A 188 10.09 -11.59 2.57
C ARG A 188 8.60 -11.77 2.32
N HIS A 189 8.17 -11.73 1.07
CA HIS A 189 6.75 -11.74 0.68
C HIS A 189 6.30 -12.99 -0.06
N ALA A 190 7.11 -14.06 -0.07
CA ALA A 190 6.76 -15.31 -0.75
C ALA A 190 5.40 -15.85 -0.32
N ASP A 191 5.11 -15.83 0.98
CA ASP A 191 3.83 -16.31 1.51
C ASP A 191 2.64 -15.45 1.05
N THR A 192 2.84 -14.12 0.94
CA THR A 192 1.81 -13.21 0.41
C THR A 192 1.55 -13.47 -1.07
N GLU A 193 2.60 -13.63 -1.87
CA GLU A 193 2.46 -13.92 -3.30
C GLU A 193 1.80 -15.29 -3.54
N ARG A 194 2.12 -16.30 -2.74
CA ARG A 194 1.47 -17.61 -2.80
C ARG A 194 0.05 -17.61 -2.24
N TRP A 195 -0.30 -16.63 -1.42
CA TRP A 195 -1.68 -16.44 -0.96
C TRP A 195 -2.57 -15.82 -2.04
N PHE A 196 -2.02 -14.99 -2.93
CA PHE A 196 -2.80 -14.31 -3.96
C PHE A 196 -3.68 -15.23 -4.80
N PRO A 197 -3.20 -16.34 -5.39
CA PRO A 197 -4.07 -17.23 -6.15
C PRO A 197 -5.16 -17.90 -5.29
N LYS A 198 -4.94 -18.07 -3.98
CA LYS A 198 -5.91 -18.64 -3.04
C LYS A 198 -7.14 -17.73 -2.88
N VAL A 199 -7.00 -16.44 -3.15
CA VAL A 199 -8.07 -15.43 -3.12
C VAL A 199 -8.27 -14.76 -4.49
N PHE A 200 -7.84 -15.43 -5.56
CA PHE A 200 -8.07 -15.04 -6.97
C PHE A 200 -7.46 -13.69 -7.38
N ILE A 201 -6.46 -13.19 -6.68
CA ILE A 201 -5.62 -12.09 -7.13
C ILE A 201 -4.69 -12.61 -8.23
N ASN A 202 -4.66 -11.92 -9.38
CA ASN A 202 -3.89 -12.36 -10.54
C ASN A 202 -2.65 -11.51 -10.85
N CYS A 203 -2.41 -10.49 -10.05
CA CYS A 203 -1.31 -9.57 -10.26
C CYS A 203 -0.71 -9.11 -8.93
N GLY A 204 0.50 -9.55 -8.66
CA GLY A 204 1.26 -9.22 -7.46
C GLY A 204 2.65 -8.68 -7.77
N GLY A 205 3.52 -8.75 -6.79
CA GLY A 205 4.96 -8.52 -6.88
C GLY A 205 5.74 -9.84 -6.87
N GLY A 206 6.74 -9.94 -6.01
CA GLY A 206 7.51 -11.17 -5.80
C GLY A 206 8.69 -11.34 -6.75
N THR A 207 9.43 -12.45 -6.56
CA THR A 207 10.53 -12.82 -7.46
C THR A 207 9.99 -13.43 -8.75
N PRO A 208 10.76 -13.42 -9.85
CA PRO A 208 10.35 -14.05 -11.10
C PRO A 208 9.92 -15.52 -10.92
N GLU A 209 10.61 -16.27 -10.05
CA GLU A 209 10.34 -17.68 -9.80
C GLU A 209 8.95 -17.87 -9.16
N ILE A 210 8.61 -17.03 -8.16
CA ILE A 210 7.28 -17.09 -7.52
C ILE A 210 6.20 -16.63 -8.50
N GLN A 211 6.48 -15.61 -9.30
CA GLN A 211 5.53 -15.16 -10.33
C GLN A 211 5.24 -16.25 -11.37
N ASP A 212 6.27 -17.01 -11.77
CA ASP A 212 6.12 -18.15 -12.67
C ASP A 212 5.34 -19.29 -12.00
N GLU A 213 5.65 -19.57 -10.72
CA GLU A 213 5.00 -20.62 -9.92
C GLU A 213 3.49 -20.38 -9.82
N VAL A 214 3.06 -19.16 -9.48
CA VAL A 214 1.64 -18.81 -9.29
C VAL A 214 0.95 -18.28 -10.54
N GLY A 215 1.67 -18.12 -11.65
CA GLY A 215 1.13 -17.57 -12.90
C GLY A 215 0.74 -16.10 -12.82
N SER A 216 1.40 -15.30 -11.97
CA SER A 216 1.08 -13.88 -11.82
C SER A 216 1.27 -13.11 -13.13
N ILE A 217 0.38 -12.15 -13.43
CA ILE A 217 0.55 -11.25 -14.59
C ILE A 217 1.86 -10.48 -14.41
N ARG A 218 2.82 -10.75 -15.29
CA ARG A 218 4.14 -10.12 -15.23
C ARG A 218 4.08 -8.72 -15.80
N ARG A 219 4.53 -7.77 -15.00
CA ARG A 219 4.53 -6.34 -15.35
C ARG A 219 5.94 -5.76 -15.28
N ALA A 220 6.28 -4.96 -16.27
CA ALA A 220 7.35 -3.99 -16.17
C ALA A 220 6.75 -2.71 -15.58
N THR A 221 6.93 -2.49 -14.27
CA THR A 221 6.27 -1.39 -13.54
C THR A 221 7.27 -0.57 -12.74
N GLY A 222 7.11 0.76 -12.74
CA GLY A 222 7.90 1.68 -11.92
C GLY A 222 8.31 2.98 -12.63
N HIS A 223 9.13 3.78 -11.93
CA HIS A 223 9.65 5.07 -12.41
C HIS A 223 10.82 4.90 -13.39
N TYR A 224 10.65 4.08 -14.40
CA TYR A 224 11.72 3.73 -15.35
C TYR A 224 11.84 4.70 -16.52
N LEU A 225 10.90 5.64 -16.63
CA LEU A 225 11.01 6.84 -17.45
C LEU A 225 11.81 7.94 -16.74
N SER A 226 12.78 7.53 -15.93
CA SER A 226 13.65 8.40 -15.14
C SER A 226 15.10 8.03 -15.37
N LEU A 227 15.99 8.96 -15.08
CA LEU A 227 17.41 8.71 -15.00
C LEU A 227 17.76 7.80 -13.81
N PRO A 228 18.97 7.22 -13.73
CA PRO A 228 19.32 6.28 -12.68
C PRO A 228 19.05 6.83 -11.27
N GLN A 229 18.43 6.04 -10.40
CA GLN A 229 18.24 6.41 -8.98
C GLN A 229 19.52 6.24 -8.17
N ASN A 230 20.39 5.30 -8.57
CA ASN A 230 21.68 5.11 -7.94
C ASN A 230 22.59 6.30 -8.27
N MET A 231 23.14 6.98 -7.26
CA MET A 231 23.95 8.20 -7.44
C MET A 231 25.21 7.97 -8.27
N LYS A 232 25.93 6.86 -8.07
CA LYS A 232 27.16 6.57 -8.83
C LYS A 232 26.91 6.37 -10.33
N GLU A 233 25.80 5.72 -10.67
CA GLU A 233 25.38 5.55 -12.06
C GLU A 233 24.89 6.89 -12.63
N ARG A 234 24.16 7.65 -11.84
CA ARG A 234 23.64 8.98 -12.22
C ARG A 234 24.77 9.97 -12.50
N GLU A 235 25.81 10.00 -11.68
CA GLU A 235 27.00 10.84 -11.89
C GLU A 235 27.71 10.53 -13.20
N LYS A 236 27.81 9.25 -13.57
CA LYS A 236 28.36 8.85 -14.88
C LYS A 236 27.51 9.37 -16.02
N VAL A 237 26.19 9.13 -15.97
CA VAL A 237 25.27 9.60 -17.01
C VAL A 237 25.26 11.13 -17.08
N PHE A 238 25.35 11.82 -15.95
CA PHE A 238 25.40 13.28 -15.92
C PHE A 238 26.68 13.85 -16.51
N ALA A 239 27.80 13.20 -16.27
CA ALA A 239 29.09 13.63 -16.85
C ALA A 239 29.11 13.50 -18.38
N GLU A 240 28.45 12.48 -18.91
CA GLU A 240 28.39 12.21 -20.36
C GLU A 240 27.24 12.99 -21.04
N HIS A 241 26.11 13.14 -20.35
CA HIS A 241 24.84 13.64 -20.90
C HIS A 241 24.10 14.59 -19.93
N PRO A 242 24.68 15.71 -19.52
CA PRO A 242 24.00 16.65 -18.62
C PRO A 242 22.69 17.20 -19.20
N GLU A 243 22.58 17.31 -20.52
CA GLU A 243 21.40 17.78 -21.25
C GLU A 243 20.18 16.84 -21.12
N TRP A 244 20.36 15.59 -20.70
CA TRP A 244 19.26 14.66 -20.44
C TRP A 244 18.53 14.99 -19.14
N PHE A 245 19.19 15.69 -18.21
CA PHE A 245 18.61 16.05 -16.92
C PHE A 245 17.73 17.28 -17.02
N SER A 246 16.75 17.39 -16.12
CA SER A 246 15.86 18.55 -16.04
C SER A 246 16.67 19.83 -15.78
N LEU A 247 16.34 20.90 -16.48
CA LEU A 247 16.83 22.25 -16.21
C LEU A 247 15.94 22.84 -15.12
N ILE A 248 16.51 23.19 -13.98
CA ILE A 248 15.81 23.75 -12.84
C ILE A 248 16.56 24.99 -12.35
N GLY A 249 15.90 26.13 -12.28
CA GLY A 249 16.54 27.38 -11.87
C GLY A 249 17.79 27.72 -12.69
N GLY A 250 17.77 27.44 -13.98
CA GLY A 250 18.89 27.73 -14.92
C GLY A 250 20.05 26.72 -14.89
N LYS A 251 19.97 25.65 -14.10
CA LYS A 251 21.00 24.60 -14.02
C LYS A 251 20.43 23.22 -14.26
N ARG A 252 21.22 22.32 -14.87
CA ARG A 252 20.87 20.89 -14.99
C ARG A 252 20.98 20.24 -13.60
N ASP A 253 19.91 19.61 -13.16
CA ASP A 253 19.78 19.10 -11.79
C ASP A 253 20.21 17.63 -11.68
N ILE A 254 21.44 17.41 -11.23
CA ILE A 254 21.96 16.06 -10.95
C ILE A 254 21.32 15.42 -9.71
N LYS A 255 20.85 16.20 -8.73
CA LYS A 255 20.26 15.68 -7.50
C LYS A 255 18.90 15.05 -7.78
N GLY A 256 18.13 15.60 -8.72
CA GLY A 256 16.92 14.99 -9.25
C GLY A 256 17.24 13.93 -10.31
N TYR A 257 16.41 12.93 -10.44
CA TYR A 257 16.49 11.91 -11.51
C TYR A 257 15.42 12.10 -12.58
N ALA A 258 14.80 13.27 -12.61
CA ALA A 258 13.82 13.62 -13.63
C ALA A 258 14.53 13.96 -14.94
N GLY A 259 14.11 13.36 -16.03
CA GLY A 259 14.65 13.60 -17.37
C GLY A 259 13.98 14.78 -18.07
N CYS A 260 14.67 15.32 -19.08
CA CYS A 260 14.15 16.33 -19.98
C CYS A 260 13.31 15.66 -21.09
N TRP A 261 12.00 15.79 -21.05
CA TRP A 261 11.09 15.12 -21.99
C TRP A 261 11.17 15.62 -23.44
N SER A 262 11.78 16.80 -23.68
CA SER A 262 12.05 17.31 -25.02
C SER A 262 13.40 16.86 -25.57
N ASN A 263 14.25 16.20 -24.77
CA ASN A 263 15.57 15.77 -25.21
C ASN A 263 15.51 14.39 -25.89
N GLU A 264 15.98 14.30 -27.11
CA GLU A 264 15.92 13.08 -27.94
C GLU A 264 16.86 11.98 -27.42
N GLY A 265 18.01 12.33 -26.83
CA GLY A 265 18.93 11.38 -26.20
C GLY A 265 18.28 10.72 -25.00
N PHE A 266 17.64 11.50 -24.12
CA PHE A 266 16.89 10.98 -23.00
C PHE A 266 15.70 10.10 -23.46
N PHE A 267 15.01 10.49 -24.53
CA PHE A 267 13.94 9.67 -25.10
C PHE A 267 14.43 8.27 -25.50
N ARG A 268 15.55 8.19 -26.27
CA ARG A 268 16.14 6.90 -26.68
C ARG A 268 16.62 6.09 -25.48
N TYR A 269 17.22 6.73 -24.48
CA TYR A 269 17.61 6.08 -23.23
C TYR A 269 16.39 5.46 -22.51
N ALA A 270 15.29 6.19 -22.40
CA ALA A 270 14.05 5.72 -21.78
C ALA A 270 13.47 4.52 -22.53
N VAL A 271 13.39 4.58 -23.85
CA VAL A 271 12.90 3.46 -24.71
C VAL A 271 13.76 2.22 -24.50
N SER A 272 15.09 2.34 -24.59
CA SER A 272 16.03 1.21 -24.40
C SER A 272 15.86 0.55 -23.02
N ASN A 273 15.72 1.36 -21.96
CA ASN A 273 15.50 0.84 -20.61
C ASN A 273 14.19 0.06 -20.49
N ILE A 274 13.12 0.55 -21.09
CA ILE A 274 11.81 -0.13 -21.06
C ILE A 274 11.86 -1.44 -21.80
N VAL A 275 12.41 -1.44 -23.03
CA VAL A 275 12.57 -2.65 -23.85
C VAL A 275 13.37 -3.71 -23.10
N ARG A 276 14.52 -3.31 -22.51
CA ARG A 276 15.36 -4.20 -21.72
C ARG A 276 14.55 -4.81 -20.55
N MET A 277 13.82 -3.99 -19.81
CA MET A 277 13.04 -4.46 -18.67
C MET A 277 11.89 -5.38 -19.06
N ILE A 278 11.18 -5.08 -20.15
CA ILE A 278 10.10 -5.95 -20.66
C ILE A 278 10.68 -7.32 -20.96
N ARG A 279 11.84 -7.37 -21.64
CA ARG A 279 12.52 -8.63 -21.99
C ARG A 279 13.02 -9.39 -20.76
N GLU A 280 13.74 -8.71 -19.84
CA GLU A 280 14.26 -9.31 -18.62
C GLU A 280 13.16 -9.89 -17.72
N ARG A 281 12.03 -9.21 -17.61
CA ARG A 281 10.90 -9.63 -16.80
C ARG A 281 9.91 -10.52 -17.54
N ARG A 282 10.10 -10.73 -18.83
CA ARG A 282 9.11 -11.40 -19.68
C ARG A 282 7.72 -10.78 -19.49
N ALA A 283 7.66 -9.45 -19.41
CA ALA A 283 6.45 -8.74 -19.06
C ALA A 283 5.45 -8.75 -20.22
N VAL A 284 4.18 -8.93 -19.90
CA VAL A 284 3.06 -8.84 -20.84
C VAL A 284 2.36 -7.49 -20.77
N GLN A 285 2.73 -6.67 -19.77
CA GLN A 285 2.23 -5.32 -19.57
C GLN A 285 3.35 -4.41 -19.06
N ALA A 286 3.38 -3.17 -19.55
CA ALA A 286 4.27 -2.12 -19.08
C ALA A 286 3.47 -0.98 -18.44
N ASN A 287 3.79 -0.68 -17.16
CA ASN A 287 3.22 0.42 -16.40
C ASN A 287 4.34 1.38 -16.05
N MET A 288 4.61 2.36 -16.92
CA MET A 288 5.75 3.25 -16.78
C MET A 288 5.33 4.62 -16.28
N TYR A 289 6.11 5.14 -15.34
CA TYR A 289 5.84 6.40 -14.65
C TYR A 289 7.00 7.37 -14.84
N ALA A 290 6.68 8.68 -14.82
CA ALA A 290 7.70 9.72 -14.69
C ALA A 290 8.43 9.61 -13.34
N ALA A 291 9.56 10.31 -13.22
CA ALA A 291 10.22 10.48 -11.92
C ALA A 291 9.26 11.03 -10.87
N ASP A 292 9.33 10.48 -9.66
CA ASP A 292 8.51 10.88 -8.51
C ASP A 292 9.09 12.13 -7.81
N ILE A 293 9.67 13.04 -8.59
CA ILE A 293 10.33 14.23 -8.12
C ILE A 293 9.87 15.47 -8.89
N LEU A 294 9.75 16.59 -8.19
CA LEU A 294 9.35 17.89 -8.71
C LEU A 294 10.47 18.92 -8.37
N PRO A 295 10.61 20.04 -9.10
CA PRO A 295 9.84 20.44 -10.29
C PRO A 295 10.27 19.73 -11.57
N ARG A 296 9.51 19.94 -12.67
CA ARG A 296 9.82 19.42 -14.01
C ARG A 296 10.73 20.36 -14.78
N CYS A 297 11.30 19.86 -15.88
CA CYS A 297 12.25 20.63 -16.71
C CYS A 297 11.69 21.98 -17.20
N GLU A 298 12.47 23.04 -16.98
CA GLU A 298 12.18 24.44 -17.33
C GLU A 298 12.91 24.89 -18.62
N CYS A 299 13.50 23.97 -19.40
CA CYS A 299 14.20 24.37 -20.64
C CYS A 299 13.19 24.92 -21.68
N ALA A 300 13.70 25.76 -22.58
CA ALA A 300 12.88 26.45 -23.59
C ALA A 300 11.99 25.52 -24.41
N GLU A 301 12.47 24.31 -24.74
CA GLU A 301 11.68 23.33 -25.50
C GLU A 301 10.56 22.73 -24.64
N CYS A 302 10.83 22.33 -23.39
CA CYS A 302 9.80 21.78 -22.49
C CYS A 302 8.73 22.82 -22.16
N THR A 303 9.09 24.08 -22.01
CA THR A 303 8.17 25.16 -21.62
C THR A 303 7.35 25.76 -22.77
N LYS A 304 7.60 25.38 -24.02
CA LYS A 304 6.74 25.73 -25.15
C LYS A 304 5.28 25.35 -24.93
N ASN A 305 5.05 24.21 -24.27
CA ASN A 305 3.74 23.82 -23.80
C ASN A 305 3.68 24.03 -22.26
N PRO A 306 2.88 24.99 -21.77
CA PRO A 306 2.74 25.23 -20.34
C PRO A 306 2.00 24.10 -19.60
N ASP A 307 1.21 23.28 -20.30
CA ASP A 307 0.49 22.13 -19.73
C ASP A 307 1.44 20.95 -19.50
N VAL A 308 1.84 20.78 -18.25
CA VAL A 308 2.75 19.69 -17.82
C VAL A 308 2.13 18.32 -18.07
N SER A 309 0.83 18.18 -17.89
CA SER A 309 0.11 16.93 -18.15
C SER A 309 0.17 16.56 -19.63
N ALA A 310 -0.12 17.53 -20.52
CA ALA A 310 0.00 17.32 -21.97
C ALA A 310 1.43 16.94 -22.37
N ARG A 311 2.45 17.63 -21.84
CA ARG A 311 3.87 17.28 -22.10
C ARG A 311 4.20 15.84 -21.73
N TRP A 312 3.69 15.38 -20.58
CA TRP A 312 3.91 14.00 -20.14
C TRP A 312 3.24 12.99 -21.06
N TRP A 313 1.95 13.18 -21.36
CA TRP A 313 1.20 12.23 -22.16
C TRP A 313 1.66 12.17 -23.63
N ASP A 314 2.11 13.30 -24.19
CA ASP A 314 2.74 13.31 -25.52
C ASP A 314 4.10 12.59 -25.52
N PHE A 315 4.94 12.82 -24.52
CA PHE A 315 6.21 12.09 -24.37
C PHE A 315 5.97 10.58 -24.22
N TYR A 316 5.02 10.21 -23.37
CA TYR A 316 4.71 8.81 -23.11
C TYR A 316 4.14 8.11 -24.36
N ALA A 317 3.27 8.76 -25.11
CA ALA A 317 2.76 8.23 -26.38
C ALA A 317 3.88 7.92 -27.37
N ARG A 318 4.86 8.83 -27.53
CA ARG A 318 6.06 8.59 -28.37
C ARG A 318 6.87 7.38 -27.88
N VAL A 319 7.06 7.26 -26.58
CA VAL A 319 7.77 6.12 -25.98
C VAL A 319 7.03 4.82 -26.26
N ILE A 320 5.71 4.80 -26.12
CA ILE A 320 4.87 3.62 -26.43
C ILE A 320 5.04 3.19 -27.89
N ASP A 321 4.97 4.15 -28.84
CA ASP A 321 5.13 3.87 -30.26
C ASP A 321 6.49 3.21 -30.54
N ALA A 322 7.58 3.82 -30.06
CA ALA A 322 8.92 3.30 -30.26
C ALA A 322 9.13 1.91 -29.61
N VAL A 323 8.54 1.66 -28.44
CA VAL A 323 8.63 0.32 -27.84
C VAL A 323 7.81 -0.71 -28.62
N ARG A 324 6.65 -0.34 -29.17
CA ARG A 324 5.82 -1.24 -29.98
C ARG A 324 6.44 -1.58 -31.34
N GLU A 325 7.30 -0.73 -31.89
CA GLU A 325 8.12 -1.09 -33.04
C GLU A 325 9.05 -2.27 -32.74
N GLU A 326 9.61 -2.35 -31.52
CA GLU A 326 10.49 -3.45 -31.09
C GLU A 326 9.76 -4.64 -30.49
N ILE A 327 8.61 -4.41 -29.84
CA ILE A 327 7.81 -5.42 -29.14
C ILE A 327 6.34 -5.20 -29.50
N PRO A 328 5.89 -5.69 -30.67
CA PRO A 328 4.52 -5.54 -31.13
C PRO A 328 3.50 -6.14 -30.14
N GLY A 329 2.34 -5.50 -30.00
CA GLY A 329 1.24 -5.98 -29.16
C GLY A 329 1.44 -5.77 -27.63
N MET A 330 2.53 -5.14 -27.21
CA MET A 330 2.74 -4.82 -25.78
C MET A 330 1.60 -3.95 -25.24
N ASN A 331 1.02 -4.38 -24.10
CA ASN A 331 0.01 -3.63 -23.38
C ASN A 331 0.65 -2.54 -22.51
N PHE A 332 0.17 -1.30 -22.62
CA PHE A 332 0.67 -0.17 -21.85
C PHE A 332 -0.38 0.43 -20.93
N ALA A 333 -0.04 0.56 -19.66
CA ALA A 333 -0.79 1.37 -18.72
C ALA A 333 -0.10 2.71 -18.51
N GLY A 334 -0.89 3.79 -18.49
CA GLY A 334 -0.44 5.09 -18.00
C GLY A 334 -0.86 5.29 -16.56
N LEU A 335 -0.21 6.23 -15.87
CA LEU A 335 -0.56 6.62 -14.50
C LEU A 335 -0.98 8.09 -14.50
N ALA A 336 -2.20 8.39 -14.05
CA ALA A 336 -2.62 9.76 -13.76
C ALA A 336 -2.23 10.11 -12.32
N TYR A 337 -1.09 10.79 -12.16
CA TYR A 337 -0.42 10.99 -10.88
C TYR A 337 0.31 12.33 -10.83
N GLN A 338 0.53 12.88 -9.64
CA GLN A 338 1.20 14.16 -9.45
C GLN A 338 0.57 15.27 -10.34
N GLU A 339 1.38 16.14 -10.95
CA GLU A 339 0.94 17.21 -11.84
C GLU A 339 0.34 16.69 -13.17
N TYR A 340 0.72 15.50 -13.63
CA TYR A 340 0.14 14.89 -14.83
C TYR A 340 -1.11 14.05 -14.57
N ARG A 341 -1.69 14.19 -13.36
CA ARG A 341 -3.07 13.79 -13.04
C ARG A 341 -4.10 14.81 -13.54
N ALA A 342 -3.71 16.06 -13.73
CA ALA A 342 -4.58 17.05 -14.37
C ALA A 342 -5.02 16.56 -15.75
N ILE A 343 -6.25 16.85 -16.16
CA ILE A 343 -6.73 16.51 -17.50
C ILE A 343 -5.89 17.28 -18.51
N PRO A 344 -5.17 16.60 -19.42
CA PRO A 344 -4.32 17.28 -20.38
C PRO A 344 -5.14 18.02 -21.45
N THR A 345 -4.58 19.09 -21.99
CA THR A 345 -5.18 19.83 -23.11
C THR A 345 -5.07 19.10 -24.44
N THR A 346 -4.23 18.06 -24.54
CA THR A 346 -4.07 17.20 -25.71
C THR A 346 -4.69 15.81 -25.47
N PRO A 347 -5.15 15.11 -26.51
CA PRO A 347 -5.68 13.75 -26.35
C PRO A 347 -4.62 12.78 -25.78
N VAL A 348 -5.04 11.94 -24.84
CA VAL A 348 -4.22 10.80 -24.37
C VAL A 348 -4.24 9.71 -25.45
N ARG A 349 -3.07 9.30 -25.93
CA ARG A 349 -2.92 8.39 -27.07
C ARG A 349 -2.08 7.17 -26.69
N ASN A 350 -2.33 6.06 -27.40
CA ASN A 350 -1.49 4.86 -27.46
C ASN A 350 -1.45 4.05 -26.14
N VAL A 351 -2.08 4.51 -25.07
CA VAL A 351 -2.24 3.73 -23.84
C VAL A 351 -3.47 2.83 -23.93
N ASP A 352 -3.37 1.60 -23.40
CA ASP A 352 -4.51 0.69 -23.33
C ASP A 352 -5.45 1.04 -22.17
N HIS A 353 -4.92 1.66 -21.11
CA HIS A 353 -5.70 2.22 -20.02
C HIS A 353 -4.87 3.19 -19.16
N VAL A 354 -5.58 4.00 -18.37
CA VAL A 354 -4.99 4.90 -17.39
C VAL A 354 -5.38 4.48 -15.98
N GLU A 355 -4.39 4.18 -15.14
CA GLU A 355 -4.58 3.98 -13.70
C GLU A 355 -4.65 5.36 -13.03
N TYR A 356 -5.82 5.73 -12.50
CA TYR A 356 -6.00 7.01 -11.81
C TYR A 356 -5.67 6.86 -10.32
N CYS A 357 -4.73 7.67 -9.83
CA CYS A 357 -4.24 7.63 -8.44
C CYS A 357 -5.12 8.46 -7.51
N HIS A 358 -5.86 7.78 -6.63
CA HIS A 358 -6.80 8.39 -5.69
C HIS A 358 -6.18 8.83 -4.36
N TYR A 359 -4.97 9.44 -4.35
CA TYR A 359 -4.31 9.82 -3.10
C TYR A 359 -4.92 11.04 -2.40
N ASN A 360 -5.73 11.86 -3.09
CA ASN A 360 -6.40 13.04 -2.53
C ASN A 360 -7.83 12.78 -2.03
N ARG A 361 -8.35 11.55 -2.16
CA ARG A 361 -9.69 11.18 -1.69
C ARG A 361 -9.76 11.10 -0.16
N CYS A 362 -10.99 11.04 0.35
CA CYS A 362 -11.26 10.61 1.72
C CYS A 362 -11.47 9.09 1.77
N TYR A 363 -10.80 8.43 2.71
CA TYR A 363 -10.92 6.98 2.95
C TYR A 363 -11.89 6.61 4.08
N TYR A 364 -12.49 7.60 4.78
CA TYR A 364 -13.59 7.33 5.72
C TYR A 364 -14.92 7.14 5.00
N HIS A 365 -15.09 7.80 3.88
CA HIS A 365 -16.33 7.81 3.11
C HIS A 365 -16.17 7.04 1.81
N LEU A 366 -17.29 6.47 1.35
CA LEU A 366 -17.38 5.86 0.02
C LEU A 366 -16.93 6.87 -1.06
N LEU A 367 -16.16 6.43 -2.04
CA LEU A 367 -15.72 7.30 -3.14
C LEU A 367 -16.91 7.92 -3.89
N GLY A 368 -18.04 7.22 -3.97
CA GLY A 368 -19.30 7.72 -4.56
C GLY A 368 -20.15 8.58 -3.63
N ASP A 369 -19.73 8.86 -2.40
CA ASP A 369 -20.49 9.65 -1.43
C ASP A 369 -20.57 11.12 -1.88
N LYS A 370 -21.78 11.57 -2.17
CA LYS A 370 -22.07 12.94 -2.62
C LYS A 370 -22.00 13.98 -1.50
N THR A 371 -21.96 13.57 -0.25
CA THR A 371 -21.88 14.45 0.92
C THR A 371 -20.44 14.76 1.31
N CYS A 372 -19.47 13.96 0.83
CA CYS A 372 -18.05 14.17 1.09
C CYS A 372 -17.40 15.03 -0.01
N PRO A 373 -17.04 16.31 0.25
CA PRO A 373 -16.52 17.21 -0.79
C PRO A 373 -15.25 16.69 -1.47
N ARG A 374 -14.36 16.01 -0.72
CA ARG A 374 -13.14 15.42 -1.28
C ARG A 374 -13.45 14.30 -2.26
N ASN A 375 -14.42 13.44 -1.93
CA ASN A 375 -14.79 12.32 -2.79
C ASN A 375 -15.62 12.77 -3.98
N VAL A 376 -16.45 13.80 -3.84
CA VAL A 376 -17.13 14.44 -4.98
C VAL A 376 -16.10 14.92 -6.00
N LYS A 377 -15.11 15.72 -5.56
CA LYS A 377 -14.03 16.22 -6.44
C LYS A 377 -13.22 15.08 -7.06
N SER A 378 -12.80 14.09 -6.26
CA SER A 378 -12.04 12.95 -6.76
C SER A 378 -12.82 12.14 -7.80
N MET A 379 -14.12 11.95 -7.59
CA MET A 379 -15.00 11.25 -8.53
C MET A 379 -15.24 12.04 -9.82
N GLU A 380 -15.34 13.36 -9.75
CA GLU A 380 -15.47 14.23 -10.93
C GLU A 380 -14.22 14.16 -11.81
N GLU A 381 -13.04 14.27 -11.21
CA GLU A 381 -11.75 14.11 -11.90
C GLU A 381 -11.65 12.72 -12.53
N PHE A 382 -12.01 11.69 -11.78
CA PHE A 382 -11.97 10.30 -12.25
C PHE A 382 -12.89 10.07 -13.45
N ARG A 383 -14.13 10.58 -13.40
CA ARG A 383 -15.05 10.50 -14.53
C ARG A 383 -14.57 11.30 -15.75
N SER A 384 -13.90 12.41 -15.51
CA SER A 384 -13.33 13.22 -16.60
C SER A 384 -12.22 12.47 -17.32
N TRP A 385 -11.37 11.74 -16.58
CA TRP A 385 -10.37 10.83 -17.14
C TRP A 385 -11.01 9.69 -17.95
N GLY A 386 -12.17 9.18 -17.54
CA GLY A 386 -12.92 8.15 -18.29
C GLY A 386 -13.39 8.59 -19.67
N LYS A 387 -13.41 9.90 -19.95
CA LYS A 387 -13.67 10.44 -21.29
C LYS A 387 -12.43 10.52 -22.17
N MET A 388 -11.24 10.44 -21.56
CA MET A 388 -9.94 10.54 -22.24
C MET A 388 -9.36 9.16 -22.60
N ALA A 389 -9.53 8.16 -21.71
CA ALA A 389 -9.00 6.81 -21.90
C ALA A 389 -9.79 5.78 -21.08
N PRO A 390 -9.72 4.47 -21.40
CA PRO A 390 -10.18 3.42 -20.50
C PRO A 390 -9.53 3.54 -19.14
N LEU A 391 -10.29 3.34 -18.05
CA LEU A 391 -9.80 3.57 -16.69
C LEU A 391 -9.50 2.29 -15.92
N GLY A 392 -8.47 2.38 -15.07
CA GLY A 392 -8.22 1.54 -13.92
C GLY A 392 -8.25 2.35 -12.63
N PHE A 393 -8.61 1.70 -11.54
CA PHE A 393 -8.53 2.27 -10.20
C PHE A 393 -7.17 1.97 -9.58
N TYR A 394 -6.48 3.02 -9.11
CA TYR A 394 -5.28 2.91 -8.30
C TYR A 394 -5.54 3.51 -6.92
N GLY A 395 -5.71 2.65 -5.92
CA GLY A 395 -6.02 3.03 -4.56
C GLY A 395 -4.84 2.94 -3.61
N TYR A 396 -4.98 3.63 -2.49
CA TYR A 396 -4.06 3.61 -1.35
C TYR A 396 -4.85 3.21 -0.09
N VAL A 397 -5.71 2.20 -0.24
CA VAL A 397 -6.71 1.84 0.77
C VAL A 397 -6.05 1.45 2.09
N PHE A 398 -4.91 0.77 2.03
CA PHE A 398 -4.17 0.29 3.19
C PHE A 398 -2.96 1.15 3.55
N ASP A 399 -2.74 2.24 2.80
CA ASP A 399 -1.67 3.22 3.03
C ASP A 399 -2.16 4.50 3.70
N ALA A 400 -3.48 4.63 3.85
CA ALA A 400 -4.10 5.83 4.39
C ALA A 400 -3.66 6.18 5.81
N VAL A 401 -2.98 5.27 6.47
CA VAL A 401 -2.51 5.44 7.84
C VAL A 401 -0.99 5.24 7.87
N SER A 402 -0.23 6.31 7.88
CA SER A 402 1.23 6.31 8.07
C SER A 402 1.59 5.71 9.44
N LEU A 403 1.91 4.41 9.49
CA LEU A 403 1.76 3.65 10.70
C LEU A 403 3.06 3.37 11.41
N LYS A 404 3.11 3.88 12.61
CA LYS A 404 4.05 3.47 13.65
C LYS A 404 3.46 2.47 14.63
N LYS A 405 2.12 2.29 14.56
CA LYS A 405 1.36 1.35 15.39
C LYS A 405 0.35 0.62 14.50
N PRO A 406 0.13 -0.68 14.68
CA PRO A 406 -0.89 -1.42 13.96
C PRO A 406 -2.28 -0.96 14.41
N LEU A 407 -2.98 -0.22 13.55
CA LEU A 407 -4.34 0.25 13.77
C LEU A 407 -5.32 -0.64 13.01
N TYR A 408 -6.43 -0.97 13.61
CA TYR A 408 -7.51 -1.68 12.92
C TYR A 408 -8.24 -0.73 11.95
N LEU A 409 -8.32 -1.10 10.67
CA LEU A 409 -9.03 -0.36 9.63
C LEU A 409 -10.32 -1.10 9.24
N PRO A 410 -11.50 -0.69 9.72
CA PRO A 410 -12.78 -1.35 9.45
C PRO A 410 -13.37 -0.95 8.09
N LEU A 411 -12.62 -1.21 7.00
CA LEU A 411 -12.94 -0.72 5.64
C LEU A 411 -13.79 -1.69 4.82
N TRP A 412 -14.07 -2.89 5.29
CA TRP A 412 -14.67 -3.96 4.51
C TRP A 412 -15.99 -3.58 3.83
N ARG A 413 -16.88 -2.80 4.50
CA ARG A 413 -18.15 -2.32 3.90
C ARG A 413 -17.88 -1.34 2.76
N ILE A 414 -17.03 -0.34 3.00
CA ILE A 414 -16.66 0.67 1.99
C ILE A 414 -16.06 -0.02 0.77
N ILE A 415 -15.19 -1.01 0.98
CA ILE A 415 -14.56 -1.79 -0.09
C ILE A 415 -15.61 -2.49 -0.95
N GLY A 416 -16.58 -3.19 -0.36
CA GLY A 416 -17.64 -3.86 -1.11
C GLY A 416 -18.48 -2.88 -1.94
N ASP A 417 -18.87 -1.76 -1.33
CA ASP A 417 -19.62 -0.71 -2.03
C ASP A 417 -18.82 -0.08 -3.19
N GLU A 418 -17.53 0.15 -3.00
CA GLU A 418 -16.66 0.71 -4.04
C GLU A 418 -16.49 -0.23 -5.23
N MET A 419 -16.32 -1.53 -4.99
CA MET A 419 -16.22 -2.51 -6.08
C MET A 419 -17.50 -2.55 -6.91
N ARG A 420 -18.68 -2.39 -6.29
CA ARG A 420 -19.95 -2.23 -7.00
C ARG A 420 -20.00 -0.92 -7.82
N VAL A 421 -19.47 0.17 -7.28
CA VAL A 421 -19.35 1.45 -8.03
C VAL A 421 -18.42 1.27 -9.24
N PHE A 422 -17.25 0.66 -9.05
CA PHE A 422 -16.29 0.45 -10.14
C PHE A 422 -16.85 -0.48 -11.23
N ARG A 423 -17.59 -1.51 -10.84
CA ARG A 423 -18.31 -2.36 -11.80
C ARG A 423 -19.33 -1.55 -12.61
N LYS A 424 -20.16 -0.72 -11.95
CA LYS A 424 -21.15 0.15 -12.65
C LYS A 424 -20.49 1.14 -13.59
N MET A 425 -19.27 1.58 -13.28
CA MET A 425 -18.47 2.44 -14.16
C MET A 425 -17.79 1.68 -15.31
N GLY A 426 -17.85 0.36 -15.31
CA GLY A 426 -17.24 -0.47 -16.35
C GLY A 426 -15.73 -0.62 -16.23
N LEU A 427 -15.12 -0.32 -15.07
CA LEU A 427 -13.69 -0.53 -14.88
C LEU A 427 -13.34 -2.00 -15.05
N LYS A 428 -12.20 -2.25 -15.71
CA LYS A 428 -11.69 -3.62 -15.91
C LYS A 428 -10.51 -3.95 -14.99
N ARG A 429 -9.98 -2.94 -14.31
CA ARG A 429 -8.74 -3.07 -13.52
C ARG A 429 -8.87 -2.34 -12.20
N VAL A 430 -8.51 -3.05 -11.13
CA VAL A 430 -8.46 -2.51 -9.78
C VAL A 430 -7.15 -2.87 -9.13
N LYS A 431 -6.52 -1.87 -8.52
CA LYS A 431 -5.24 -2.00 -7.84
C LYS A 431 -5.27 -1.20 -6.54
N THR A 432 -4.70 -1.75 -5.47
CA THR A 432 -4.37 -0.96 -4.29
C THR A 432 -2.96 -1.25 -3.82
N GLU A 433 -2.35 -0.24 -3.20
CA GLU A 433 -1.11 -0.42 -2.46
C GLU A 433 -1.38 -0.85 -1.03
N TYR A 434 -0.38 -1.49 -0.43
CA TYR A 434 -0.31 -1.74 1.00
C TYR A 434 1.13 -1.61 1.48
N HIS A 435 1.29 -1.07 2.67
CA HIS A 435 2.60 -0.95 3.32
C HIS A 435 2.81 -2.07 4.32
N VAL A 436 4.03 -2.55 4.34
CA VAL A 436 4.55 -3.36 5.45
C VAL A 436 5.38 -2.45 6.34
N ASP A 437 5.28 -2.57 7.65
CA ASP A 437 6.04 -1.73 8.58
C ASP A 437 7.56 -1.82 8.34
N LEU A 438 8.09 -0.79 7.66
CA LEU A 438 9.49 -0.70 7.28
C LEU A 438 10.43 -0.52 8.49
N GLN A 439 9.98 0.14 9.56
CA GLN A 439 10.86 0.49 10.68
C GLN A 439 11.27 -0.73 11.49
N ASN A 440 10.40 -1.74 11.56
CA ASN A 440 10.71 -3.01 12.22
C ASN A 440 11.40 -4.02 11.30
N LEU A 441 11.24 -3.88 9.98
CA LEU A 441 11.82 -4.77 8.98
C LEU A 441 13.31 -4.54 8.72
N THR A 442 13.77 -3.29 8.79
CA THR A 442 15.16 -2.91 8.49
C THR A 442 16.13 -3.20 9.64
N ARG A 443 15.64 -3.32 10.86
CA ARG A 443 16.48 -3.42 12.08
C ARG A 443 16.71 -4.85 12.61
N LYS A 444 15.98 -5.87 12.14
CA LYS A 444 16.12 -7.23 12.66
C LYS A 444 16.36 -8.25 11.55
N LYS A 445 17.54 -8.87 11.55
CA LYS A 445 17.80 -10.14 10.86
C LYS A 445 17.05 -11.25 11.59
N GLY A 446 15.86 -11.63 11.14
CA GLY A 446 15.06 -12.68 11.75
C GLY A 446 13.64 -12.76 11.17
N PRO A 447 12.83 -13.76 11.53
CA PRO A 447 11.44 -13.81 11.15
C PRO A 447 10.71 -12.57 11.69
N LEU A 448 9.82 -11.98 10.89
CA LEU A 448 9.01 -10.84 11.29
C LEU A 448 8.16 -11.25 12.49
N PRO A 449 8.11 -10.44 13.56
CA PRO A 449 7.09 -10.62 14.58
C PRO A 449 5.71 -10.58 13.91
N ARG A 450 4.79 -11.43 14.34
CA ARG A 450 3.41 -11.50 13.82
C ARG A 450 2.72 -10.12 13.81
N SER A 451 3.03 -9.28 14.82
CA SER A 451 2.52 -7.91 14.97
C SER A 451 3.14 -6.86 14.05
N SER A 452 4.21 -7.18 13.31
CA SER A 452 4.87 -6.20 12.42
C SER A 452 4.26 -6.15 11.01
N ILE A 453 3.30 -7.01 10.70
CA ILE A 453 2.54 -6.97 9.47
C ILE A 453 1.29 -6.16 9.73
N LEU A 454 1.26 -4.91 9.30
CA LEU A 454 0.10 -4.00 9.41
C LEU A 454 -1.21 -4.63 8.96
N LEU A 455 -1.12 -5.54 7.98
CA LEU A 455 -2.24 -6.29 7.44
C LEU A 455 -2.96 -7.15 8.48
N LEU A 456 -2.26 -7.66 9.51
CA LEU A 456 -2.88 -8.56 10.49
C LEU A 456 -3.98 -7.88 11.30
N ASN A 457 -3.82 -6.60 11.63
CA ASN A 457 -4.85 -5.84 12.34
C ASN A 457 -5.97 -5.34 11.43
N SER A 458 -5.81 -5.45 10.10
CA SER A 458 -6.83 -5.09 9.10
C SER A 458 -7.13 -6.27 8.16
N ARG A 459 -6.85 -7.50 8.61
CA ARG A 459 -6.91 -8.71 7.78
C ARG A 459 -8.30 -8.97 7.19
N LEU A 460 -9.36 -8.66 7.92
CA LEU A 460 -10.72 -8.74 7.40
C LEU A 460 -10.92 -7.82 6.21
N SER A 461 -10.51 -6.54 6.32
CA SER A 461 -10.62 -5.59 5.21
C SER A 461 -9.73 -5.95 4.02
N PHE A 462 -8.55 -6.54 4.28
CA PHE A 462 -7.64 -6.99 3.24
C PHE A 462 -8.19 -8.20 2.49
N TYR A 463 -8.76 -9.18 3.21
CA TYR A 463 -9.47 -10.31 2.63
C TYR A 463 -10.71 -9.86 1.85
N ALA A 464 -11.49 -8.95 2.43
CA ALA A 464 -12.66 -8.36 1.79
C ALA A 464 -12.30 -7.66 0.46
N TRP A 465 -11.16 -6.96 0.39
CA TRP A 465 -10.72 -6.34 -0.85
C TRP A 465 -10.41 -7.39 -1.93
N ALA A 466 -9.69 -8.44 -1.59
CA ALA A 466 -9.34 -9.50 -2.53
C ALA A 466 -10.60 -10.19 -3.08
N MET A 467 -11.54 -10.54 -2.20
CA MET A 467 -12.76 -11.26 -2.57
C MET A 467 -13.74 -10.37 -3.35
N ALA A 468 -13.89 -9.10 -2.97
CA ALA A 468 -14.74 -8.15 -3.70
C ALA A 468 -14.13 -7.73 -5.05
N ALA A 469 -12.80 -7.74 -5.18
CA ALA A 469 -12.14 -7.57 -6.47
C ALA A 469 -12.38 -8.77 -7.41
N PHE A 470 -12.51 -9.98 -6.85
CA PHE A 470 -12.89 -11.18 -7.61
C PHE A 470 -14.37 -11.15 -8.01
N ASP A 471 -15.24 -10.89 -7.04
CA ASP A 471 -16.70 -10.81 -7.24
C ASP A 471 -17.24 -9.51 -6.62
N PRO A 472 -17.49 -8.46 -7.42
CA PRO A 472 -17.99 -7.18 -6.91
C PRO A 472 -19.44 -7.23 -6.39
N ASP A 473 -20.18 -8.31 -6.65
CA ASP A 473 -21.54 -8.51 -6.13
C ASP A 473 -21.56 -9.38 -4.86
N LEU A 474 -20.39 -9.75 -4.37
CA LEU A 474 -20.26 -10.55 -3.14
C LEU A 474 -21.05 -9.93 -2.00
N ASP A 475 -21.81 -10.77 -1.30
CA ASP A 475 -22.45 -10.39 -0.04
C ASP A 475 -21.39 -10.21 1.04
N MET A 476 -21.16 -8.95 1.42
CA MET A 476 -20.13 -8.59 2.39
C MET A 476 -20.51 -9.01 3.82
N ASP A 477 -21.79 -9.08 4.16
CA ASP A 477 -22.21 -9.55 5.48
C ASP A 477 -22.02 -11.07 5.59
N ALA A 478 -22.34 -11.83 4.54
CA ALA A 478 -22.04 -13.27 4.47
C ALA A 478 -20.52 -13.55 4.50
N LEU A 479 -19.69 -12.70 3.87
CA LEU A 479 -18.23 -12.82 3.96
C LEU A 479 -17.73 -12.63 5.38
N VAL A 480 -18.28 -11.65 6.11
CA VAL A 480 -17.91 -11.38 7.51
C VAL A 480 -18.38 -12.51 8.41
N ASP A 481 -19.56 -13.10 8.14
CA ASP A 481 -20.06 -14.26 8.86
C ASP A 481 -19.14 -15.47 8.72
N ASP A 482 -18.77 -15.81 7.47
CA ASP A 482 -17.81 -16.88 7.17
C ASP A 482 -16.45 -16.64 7.82
N PHE A 483 -15.95 -15.40 7.74
CA PHE A 483 -14.70 -15.01 8.39
C PHE A 483 -14.77 -15.18 9.90
N CYS A 484 -15.81 -14.62 10.55
CA CYS A 484 -15.92 -14.67 12.00
C CYS A 484 -16.09 -16.10 12.52
N LEU A 485 -16.91 -16.92 11.82
CA LEU A 485 -17.11 -18.32 12.17
C LEU A 485 -15.79 -19.10 12.24
N HIS A 486 -14.98 -19.00 11.21
CA HIS A 486 -13.78 -19.83 11.09
C HIS A 486 -12.55 -19.25 11.82
N VAL A 487 -12.53 -17.94 12.05
CA VAL A 487 -11.41 -17.27 12.76
C VAL A 487 -11.62 -17.29 14.27
N TYR A 488 -12.84 -17.03 14.73
CA TYR A 488 -13.12 -16.84 16.17
C TYR A 488 -13.95 -17.94 16.80
N GLY A 489 -14.40 -18.92 16.02
CA GLY A 489 -15.12 -20.09 16.56
C GLY A 489 -16.31 -19.70 17.44
N ALA A 490 -16.29 -20.11 18.71
CA ALA A 490 -17.36 -19.81 19.67
C ALA A 490 -17.56 -18.30 19.96
N GLY A 491 -16.59 -17.46 19.65
CA GLY A 491 -16.64 -15.99 19.78
C GLY A 491 -17.14 -15.27 18.52
N ALA A 492 -17.58 -15.99 17.49
CA ALA A 492 -17.90 -15.44 16.17
C ALA A 492 -18.94 -14.32 16.19
N GLU A 493 -20.06 -14.52 16.89
CA GLU A 493 -21.15 -13.54 16.98
C GLU A 493 -20.70 -12.23 17.63
N GLU A 494 -19.93 -12.31 18.71
CA GLU A 494 -19.40 -11.15 19.40
C GLU A 494 -18.39 -10.39 18.56
N MET A 495 -17.52 -11.12 17.85
CA MET A 495 -16.53 -10.50 16.97
C MET A 495 -17.19 -9.89 15.74
N LYS A 496 -18.25 -10.50 15.19
CA LYS A 496 -19.09 -9.87 14.15
C LYS A 496 -19.69 -8.57 14.64
N ALA A 497 -20.27 -8.56 15.84
CA ALA A 497 -20.82 -7.36 16.46
C ALA A 497 -19.75 -6.28 16.65
N TYR A 498 -18.54 -6.66 17.12
CA TYR A 498 -17.39 -5.77 17.23
C TYR A 498 -17.00 -5.15 15.87
N HIS A 499 -16.84 -5.97 14.83
CA HIS A 499 -16.48 -5.50 13.49
C HIS A 499 -17.55 -4.57 12.92
N ASN A 500 -18.82 -4.87 13.15
CA ASN A 500 -19.95 -4.03 12.71
C ASN A 500 -19.99 -2.69 13.44
N ALA A 501 -19.79 -2.67 14.77
CA ALA A 501 -19.73 -1.45 15.56
C ALA A 501 -18.60 -0.52 15.08
N MET A 502 -17.41 -1.09 14.86
CA MET A 502 -16.26 -0.32 14.38
C MET A 502 -16.47 0.20 12.95
N ALA A 503 -17.05 -0.59 12.04
CA ALA A 503 -17.34 -0.16 10.68
C ALA A 503 -18.43 0.93 10.63
N THR A 504 -19.43 0.86 11.51
CA THR A 504 -20.48 1.87 11.66
C THR A 504 -19.90 3.19 12.19
N ALA A 505 -19.07 3.12 13.24
CA ALA A 505 -18.38 4.29 13.78
C ALA A 505 -17.47 4.94 12.73
N TRP A 506 -16.74 4.14 11.96
CA TRP A 506 -15.88 4.62 10.87
C TRP A 506 -16.68 5.37 9.79
N GLY A 507 -17.79 4.80 9.34
CA GLY A 507 -18.65 5.41 8.32
C GLY A 507 -19.38 6.67 8.79
N SER A 508 -19.50 6.91 10.11
CA SER A 508 -20.14 8.09 10.68
C SER A 508 -19.18 9.27 10.93
N MET A 509 -17.87 9.09 10.72
CA MET A 509 -16.87 10.13 10.92
C MET A 509 -17.10 11.28 9.95
N LYS A 510 -16.92 12.52 10.44
CA LYS A 510 -17.10 13.76 9.66
C LYS A 510 -15.79 14.31 9.12
N SER A 511 -14.67 13.96 9.77
CA SER A 511 -13.34 14.32 9.31
C SER A 511 -12.97 13.60 8.01
N HIS A 512 -11.85 13.99 7.40
CA HIS A 512 -11.38 13.40 6.16
C HIS A 512 -10.02 12.72 6.38
N LEU A 513 -9.90 11.49 5.92
CA LEU A 513 -8.63 10.75 5.91
C LEU A 513 -8.10 10.69 4.48
N GLY A 514 -6.93 11.29 4.26
CA GLY A 514 -6.20 11.18 2.99
C GLY A 514 -5.06 10.17 3.08
N TYR A 515 -4.38 9.96 1.95
CA TYR A 515 -3.21 9.08 1.84
C TYR A 515 -2.07 9.52 2.76
N PHE A 516 -1.67 10.79 2.71
CA PHE A 516 -0.68 11.35 3.63
C PHE A 516 -1.34 11.72 4.96
N PHE A 517 -1.29 10.81 5.88
CA PHE A 517 -1.87 10.95 7.19
C PHE A 517 -0.77 11.15 8.23
N SER A 518 -0.70 12.33 8.82
CA SER A 518 0.40 12.72 9.71
C SER A 518 0.23 12.23 11.14
N SER A 519 -1.00 12.17 11.65
CA SER A 519 -1.28 11.75 13.03
C SER A 519 -2.63 11.06 13.16
N PRO A 520 -2.73 9.90 13.84
CA PRO A 520 -4.00 9.22 14.08
C PRO A 520 -4.87 9.87 15.17
N ARG A 521 -4.38 10.87 15.89
CA ARG A 521 -5.05 11.42 17.08
C ARG A 521 -6.38 12.09 16.79
N GLY A 522 -6.44 12.96 15.78
CA GLY A 522 -7.68 13.61 15.37
C GLY A 522 -8.76 12.59 14.98
N PRO A 523 -8.50 11.73 14.00
CA PRO A 523 -9.40 10.63 13.65
C PRO A 523 -9.73 9.71 14.83
N ALA A 524 -8.77 9.39 15.69
CA ALA A 524 -9.01 8.54 16.84
C ALA A 524 -10.01 9.14 17.85
N MET A 525 -9.95 10.46 18.07
CA MET A 525 -10.90 11.15 18.98
C MET A 525 -12.33 11.09 18.43
N GLU A 526 -12.49 11.11 17.10
CA GLU A 526 -13.80 11.02 16.45
C GLU A 526 -14.30 9.57 16.40
N LEU A 527 -13.44 8.61 16.06
CA LEU A 527 -13.77 7.19 15.97
C LEU A 527 -14.10 6.59 17.33
N ILE A 528 -13.29 6.87 18.36
CA ILE A 528 -13.39 6.26 19.68
C ILE A 528 -14.14 7.21 20.62
N THR A 529 -15.46 7.35 20.42
CA THR A 529 -16.31 8.01 21.42
C THR A 529 -16.43 7.13 22.67
N PRO A 530 -16.88 7.66 23.83
CA PRO A 530 -17.13 6.84 25.02
C PRO A 530 -18.08 5.68 24.76
N GLU A 531 -19.09 5.88 23.90
CA GLU A 531 -20.10 4.86 23.51
C GLU A 531 -19.45 3.77 22.68
N VAL A 532 -18.68 4.12 21.63
CA VAL A 532 -17.96 3.17 20.78
C VAL A 532 -16.91 2.40 21.59
N GLU A 533 -16.17 3.08 22.50
CA GLU A 533 -15.20 2.40 23.36
C GLU A 533 -15.90 1.37 24.26
N LYS A 534 -17.02 1.74 24.88
CA LYS A 534 -17.81 0.84 25.74
C LYS A 534 -18.34 -0.37 24.97
N GLU A 535 -18.95 -0.14 23.82
CA GLU A 535 -19.54 -1.20 22.97
C GLU A 535 -18.48 -2.17 22.47
N ALA A 536 -17.39 -1.65 21.90
CA ALA A 536 -16.29 -2.48 21.39
C ALA A 536 -15.65 -3.32 22.52
N ARG A 537 -15.43 -2.74 23.70
CA ARG A 537 -14.90 -3.48 24.86
C ARG A 537 -15.85 -4.58 25.33
N MET A 538 -17.14 -4.32 25.33
CA MET A 538 -18.15 -5.31 25.71
C MET A 538 -18.09 -6.55 24.76
N HIS A 539 -18.06 -6.32 23.46
CA HIS A 539 -17.99 -7.41 22.49
C HIS A 539 -16.66 -8.16 22.56
N LEU A 540 -15.52 -7.46 22.66
CA LEU A 540 -14.21 -8.10 22.81
C LEU A 540 -14.10 -8.92 24.11
N ALA A 541 -14.68 -8.44 25.23
CA ALA A 541 -14.70 -9.17 26.49
C ALA A 541 -15.58 -10.44 26.40
N ALA A 542 -16.75 -10.33 25.80
CA ALA A 542 -17.66 -11.47 25.61
C ALA A 542 -17.04 -12.52 24.68
N ALA A 543 -16.39 -12.11 23.58
CA ALA A 543 -15.68 -13.01 22.69
C ALA A 543 -14.54 -13.75 23.41
N LYS A 544 -13.72 -13.04 24.21
CA LYS A 544 -12.66 -13.67 25.01
C LYS A 544 -13.20 -14.69 26.02
N GLU A 545 -14.34 -14.41 26.62
CA GLU A 545 -14.96 -15.34 27.58
C GLU A 545 -15.40 -16.61 26.87
N LYS A 546 -16.09 -16.50 25.73
CA LYS A 546 -16.58 -17.65 24.96
C LYS A 546 -15.46 -18.51 24.37
N THR A 547 -14.30 -17.94 24.13
CA THR A 547 -13.14 -18.65 23.54
C THR A 547 -12.15 -19.13 24.60
N LYS A 548 -12.49 -19.12 25.88
CA LYS A 548 -11.66 -19.75 26.91
C LYS A 548 -11.47 -21.22 26.57
N GLY A 549 -10.22 -21.62 26.38
CA GLY A 549 -9.88 -23.01 25.98
C GLY A 549 -9.58 -23.19 24.49
N ASP A 550 -9.92 -22.24 23.63
CA ASP A 550 -9.47 -22.19 22.23
C ASP A 550 -8.31 -21.19 22.08
N ALA A 551 -7.10 -21.70 22.19
CA ALA A 551 -5.88 -20.87 22.12
C ALA A 551 -5.73 -20.15 20.75
N ARG A 552 -6.23 -20.72 19.65
CA ARG A 552 -6.17 -20.12 18.32
C ARG A 552 -7.13 -18.92 18.27
N ALA A 553 -8.41 -19.12 18.57
CA ALA A 553 -9.41 -18.06 18.55
C ALA A 553 -9.04 -16.94 19.55
N ALA A 554 -8.58 -17.29 20.73
CA ALA A 554 -8.14 -16.30 21.75
C ALA A 554 -6.95 -15.44 21.23
N ALA A 555 -6.01 -16.02 20.51
CA ALA A 555 -4.88 -15.29 19.90
C ALA A 555 -5.35 -14.31 18.81
N GLU A 556 -6.31 -14.70 17.98
CA GLU A 556 -6.87 -13.85 16.93
C GLU A 556 -7.70 -12.68 17.52
N ILE A 557 -8.51 -12.94 18.57
CA ILE A 557 -9.21 -11.88 19.31
C ILE A 557 -8.24 -10.92 19.99
N ALA A 558 -7.13 -11.42 20.54
CA ALA A 558 -6.12 -10.57 21.15
C ALA A 558 -5.46 -9.62 20.14
N LEU A 559 -5.26 -10.08 18.91
CA LEU A 559 -4.70 -9.27 17.81
C LEU A 559 -5.65 -8.13 17.40
N ASP A 560 -6.96 -8.40 17.29
CA ASP A 560 -7.96 -7.35 17.00
C ASP A 560 -8.08 -6.36 18.17
N ALA A 561 -8.04 -6.87 19.40
CA ALA A 561 -8.03 -6.03 20.61
C ALA A 561 -6.80 -5.12 20.65
N GLU A 562 -5.62 -5.57 20.22
CA GLU A 562 -4.43 -4.72 20.11
C GLU A 562 -4.65 -3.56 19.14
N GLY A 563 -5.20 -3.83 17.97
CA GLY A 563 -5.52 -2.80 16.96
C GLY A 563 -6.53 -1.77 17.49
N PHE A 564 -7.51 -2.22 18.24
CA PHE A 564 -8.49 -1.35 18.93
C PHE A 564 -7.84 -0.52 20.04
N GLU A 565 -7.04 -1.13 20.93
CA GLU A 565 -6.35 -0.43 22.02
C GLU A 565 -5.37 0.63 21.50
N ASN A 566 -4.77 0.42 20.34
CA ASN A 566 -3.95 1.43 19.70
C ASN A 566 -4.79 2.66 19.30
N TRP A 567 -6.01 2.48 18.79
CA TRP A 567 -6.95 3.59 18.55
C TRP A 567 -7.36 4.30 19.85
N VAL A 568 -7.69 3.54 20.90
CA VAL A 568 -8.04 4.10 22.21
C VAL A 568 -6.88 4.91 22.77
N CYS A 569 -5.66 4.42 22.65
CA CYS A 569 -4.46 5.13 23.08
C CYS A 569 -4.29 6.46 22.33
N GLU A 570 -4.43 6.46 21.00
CA GLU A 570 -4.33 7.67 20.19
C GLU A 570 -5.45 8.68 20.51
N ALA A 571 -6.67 8.19 20.79
CA ALA A 571 -7.79 9.04 21.22
C ALA A 571 -7.55 9.69 22.59
N LYS A 572 -7.00 8.93 23.56
CA LYS A 572 -6.63 9.45 24.87
C LYS A 572 -5.53 10.50 24.79
N GLU A 573 -4.50 10.24 23.98
CA GLU A 573 -3.43 11.21 23.74
C GLU A 573 -3.96 12.48 23.04
N GLY A 574 -4.89 12.34 22.09
CA GLY A 574 -5.54 13.46 21.41
C GLY A 574 -6.41 14.31 22.35
N ARG A 575 -7.09 13.67 23.33
CA ARG A 575 -7.92 14.35 24.34
C ARG A 575 -7.12 14.89 25.52
N ARG A 576 -5.81 14.65 25.54
CA ARG A 576 -4.94 15.22 26.56
C ARG A 576 -5.14 16.74 26.59
N LYS A 577 -5.29 17.33 27.79
CA LYS A 577 -5.53 18.78 27.91
C LYS A 577 -4.53 19.53 27.05
N ALA A 578 -5.01 20.36 26.15
CA ALA A 578 -4.17 21.21 25.34
C ALA A 578 -3.27 22.04 26.28
N VAL A 579 -1.98 22.07 25.95
CA VAL A 579 -1.05 22.95 26.65
C VAL A 579 -1.50 24.38 26.38
N ILE A 580 -1.81 25.14 27.43
CA ILE A 580 -2.15 26.55 27.33
C ILE A 580 -0.91 27.34 27.77
N HIS A 581 -0.50 28.28 26.91
CA HIS A 581 0.64 29.14 27.14
C HIS A 581 0.22 30.60 27.02
N GLU A 582 0.33 31.38 28.08
CA GLU A 582 -0.04 32.78 28.07
C GLU A 582 1.13 33.64 27.62
N LEU A 583 0.85 34.61 26.73
CA LEU A 583 1.84 35.52 26.16
C LEU A 583 1.49 36.96 26.54
N GLU A 584 2.36 37.57 27.33
CA GLU A 584 2.34 39.01 27.60
C GLU A 584 3.19 39.74 26.51
N VAL A 585 2.89 41.01 26.30
CA VAL A 585 3.72 41.85 25.41
C VAL A 585 5.10 42.01 26.03
N ALA A 586 6.15 41.65 25.28
CA ALA A 586 7.52 41.90 25.68
C ALA A 586 7.77 43.43 25.79
N SER A 587 8.38 43.89 26.85
CA SER A 587 8.87 45.26 26.98
C SER A 587 10.05 45.48 26.02
N ASP A 588 10.32 46.78 25.71
CA ASP A 588 11.42 47.18 24.82
C ASP A 588 12.74 46.48 25.12
N GLY A 589 13.36 45.98 24.04
CA GLY A 589 14.65 45.26 24.10
C GLY A 589 14.54 43.82 23.62
N ASP A 590 15.12 42.88 24.35
CA ASP A 590 15.10 41.46 23.99
C ASP A 590 13.67 40.87 24.20
N PRO A 591 12.94 40.45 23.16
CA PRO A 591 11.60 39.88 23.27
C PRO A 591 11.57 38.61 24.10
N PHE A 592 12.69 37.95 24.28
CA PHE A 592 12.78 36.68 25.01
C PHE A 592 13.24 36.87 26.50
N ALA A 593 13.48 38.11 26.95
CA ALA A 593 14.00 38.36 28.29
C ALA A 593 13.15 37.75 29.40
N LYS A 594 11.82 37.85 29.27
CA LYS A 594 10.86 37.30 30.26
C LYS A 594 10.30 35.92 29.88
N ALA A 595 10.60 35.42 28.65
CA ALA A 595 10.06 34.15 28.17
C ALA A 595 10.79 32.97 28.84
N GLY A 596 10.03 32.05 29.42
CA GLY A 596 10.55 30.81 29.96
C GLY A 596 10.91 29.79 28.89
N TRP A 597 11.86 28.91 29.16
CA TRP A 597 12.19 27.80 28.27
C TRP A 597 11.11 26.71 28.28
N LEU A 598 10.70 26.31 27.11
CA LEU A 598 9.75 25.24 26.85
C LEU A 598 10.54 24.03 26.32
N ALA A 599 10.59 22.96 27.13
CA ALA A 599 11.32 21.75 26.73
C ALA A 599 10.62 21.04 25.60
N GLY A 600 11.36 20.72 24.54
CA GLY A 600 10.89 19.87 23.46
C GLY A 600 10.80 18.41 23.93
N MET A 601 9.77 17.72 23.48
CA MET A 601 9.63 16.26 23.64
C MET A 601 10.31 15.55 22.47
N ALA A 602 11.29 14.71 22.78
CA ALA A 602 11.99 13.94 21.77
C ALA A 602 11.13 12.76 21.29
N ARG A 603 11.11 12.53 20.00
CA ARG A 603 10.58 11.30 19.42
C ARG A 603 11.65 10.21 19.52
N ARG A 604 11.25 8.93 19.62
CA ARG A 604 12.18 7.80 19.77
C ARG A 604 13.43 7.90 18.90
N GLY A 605 14.60 7.84 19.51
CA GLY A 605 15.90 7.78 18.85
C GLY A 605 16.64 9.11 18.74
N VAL A 606 16.14 10.21 19.32
CA VAL A 606 16.84 11.49 19.43
C VAL A 606 17.44 11.62 20.82
N SER A 607 18.77 11.71 20.92
CA SER A 607 19.48 11.99 22.18
C SER A 607 19.59 13.50 22.42
N GLN A 608 19.54 14.30 21.34
CA GLN A 608 19.79 15.75 21.38
C GLN A 608 18.59 16.51 21.92
N LYS A 609 18.81 17.35 22.90
CA LYS A 609 17.78 18.17 23.50
C LYS A 609 17.51 19.40 22.62
N THR A 610 16.24 19.77 22.58
CA THR A 610 15.79 21.01 21.96
C THR A 610 14.83 21.71 22.90
N ARG A 611 14.97 23.03 23.04
CA ARG A 611 14.06 23.86 23.82
C ARG A 611 13.71 25.13 23.06
N PHE A 612 12.55 25.66 23.37
CA PHE A 612 12.00 26.82 22.69
C PHE A 612 11.66 27.93 23.67
N LYS A 613 11.76 29.18 23.23
CA LYS A 613 11.07 30.31 23.83
C LYS A 613 10.10 30.90 22.82
N ILE A 614 8.96 31.35 23.31
CA ILE A 614 7.92 31.99 22.50
C ILE A 614 7.62 33.33 23.14
N ALA A 615 7.56 34.38 22.32
CA ALA A 615 7.33 35.72 22.81
C ALA A 615 6.40 36.52 21.89
N ARG A 616 5.60 37.40 22.49
CA ARG A 616 4.79 38.42 21.84
C ARG A 616 5.56 39.72 21.80
N GLY A 617 6.11 40.12 20.65
CA GLY A 617 6.66 41.47 20.47
C GLY A 617 5.55 42.48 20.11
N GLU A 618 5.90 43.75 19.95
CA GLU A 618 4.97 44.80 19.54
C GLU A 618 4.51 44.63 18.08
N THR A 619 5.43 44.27 17.18
CA THR A 619 5.19 44.20 15.72
C THR A 619 5.32 42.80 15.15
N ALA A 620 5.82 41.84 15.94
CA ALA A 620 6.07 40.49 15.48
C ALA A 620 5.84 39.43 16.54
N PHE A 621 5.52 38.24 16.11
CA PHE A 621 5.51 37.00 16.90
C PHE A 621 6.92 36.38 16.82
N HIS A 622 7.50 36.01 17.97
CA HIS A 622 8.88 35.55 18.06
C HIS A 622 8.98 34.13 18.56
N VAL A 623 9.84 33.35 17.92
CA VAL A 623 10.23 32.00 18.34
C VAL A 623 11.75 31.91 18.40
N LEU A 624 12.29 31.41 19.53
CA LEU A 624 13.70 31.06 19.68
C LEU A 624 13.80 29.56 19.88
N ALA A 625 14.54 28.88 19.05
CA ALA A 625 14.91 27.49 19.23
C ALA A 625 16.37 27.39 19.65
N GLU A 626 16.67 26.60 20.68
CA GLU A 626 18.01 26.19 21.07
C GLU A 626 18.13 24.69 20.92
N CYS A 627 19.09 24.25 20.15
CA CYS A 627 19.25 22.88 19.70
C CYS A 627 20.65 22.37 20.08
N GLU A 628 20.74 21.45 21.05
CA GLU A 628 21.99 20.74 21.34
C GLU A 628 22.40 19.90 20.14
N GLU A 629 23.71 19.82 19.88
CA GLU A 629 24.30 19.04 18.80
C GLU A 629 25.57 18.35 19.28
N GLU A 630 25.62 17.02 19.14
CA GLU A 630 26.76 16.22 19.60
C GLU A 630 27.98 16.39 18.67
N ASP A 631 27.75 16.66 17.40
CA ASP A 631 28.78 16.87 16.40
C ASP A 631 28.47 18.10 15.54
N MET A 632 28.87 19.24 16.03
CA MET A 632 28.70 20.52 15.32
C MET A 632 29.49 20.60 14.02
N ALA A 633 30.55 19.82 13.87
CA ALA A 633 31.38 19.82 12.65
C ALA A 633 30.66 19.13 11.49
N SER A 634 29.78 18.16 11.79
CA SER A 634 28.94 17.48 10.79
C SER A 634 27.56 18.11 10.61
N LEU A 635 27.24 19.17 11.33
CA LEU A 635 25.95 19.86 11.21
C LEU A 635 25.75 20.38 9.79
N ASN A 636 24.75 19.87 9.13
CA ASN A 636 24.30 20.45 7.87
C ASN A 636 23.41 21.67 8.17
N HIS A 637 23.91 22.86 7.87
CA HIS A 637 23.23 24.12 8.14
C HIS A 637 22.00 24.36 7.26
N GLY A 638 21.75 23.49 6.27
CA GLY A 638 20.62 23.61 5.37
C GLY A 638 20.84 24.65 4.27
N THR A 639 19.77 25.30 3.84
CA THR A 639 19.74 26.25 2.75
C THR A 639 19.64 27.69 3.25
N GLU A 640 20.32 28.65 2.57
CA GLU A 640 20.09 30.09 2.75
C GLU A 640 18.98 30.63 1.82
N ARG A 641 18.54 29.79 0.88
CA ARG A 641 17.55 30.17 -0.12
C ARG A 641 16.14 30.09 0.45
N ASN A 642 15.35 31.15 0.27
CA ASN A 642 13.91 31.11 0.54
C ASN A 642 13.18 30.29 -0.53
N ASP A 643 12.06 29.68 -0.14
CA ASP A 643 11.21 28.83 -0.98
C ASP A 643 11.96 27.65 -1.63
N ASP A 644 13.04 27.19 -1.00
CA ASP A 644 13.76 26.02 -1.47
C ASP A 644 12.92 24.74 -1.21
N PRO A 645 12.43 24.07 -2.26
CA PRO A 645 11.64 22.86 -2.09
C PRO A 645 12.44 21.69 -1.49
N ASN A 646 13.80 21.82 -1.46
CA ASN A 646 14.67 20.81 -0.87
C ASN A 646 14.96 21.04 0.61
N ILE A 647 14.35 22.03 1.26
CA ILE A 647 14.56 22.31 2.70
C ILE A 647 14.33 21.05 3.55
N TRP A 648 13.42 20.19 3.16
CA TRP A 648 13.07 18.94 3.84
C TRP A 648 14.17 17.88 3.85
N GLY A 649 15.14 17.97 2.97
CA GLY A 649 16.27 17.05 2.84
C GLY A 649 17.63 17.72 2.95
N SER A 650 17.68 19.04 3.17
CA SER A 650 18.91 19.84 3.10
C SER A 650 19.65 19.98 4.43
N GLY A 651 19.22 19.32 5.50
CA GLY A 651 19.86 19.43 6.80
C GLY A 651 18.89 19.53 7.97
N SER A 652 19.35 20.06 9.10
CA SER A 652 18.48 20.38 10.23
C SER A 652 17.61 21.59 9.92
N TYR A 653 16.38 21.61 10.43
CA TYR A 653 15.47 22.77 10.31
C TYR A 653 14.46 22.80 11.46
N ILE A 654 13.92 23.99 11.72
CA ILE A 654 12.77 24.18 12.64
C ILE A 654 11.52 24.32 11.78
N GLU A 655 10.54 23.47 12.04
CA GLU A 655 9.23 23.49 11.40
C GLU A 655 8.18 23.99 12.41
N MET A 656 7.36 24.92 11.98
CA MET A 656 6.31 25.49 12.81
C MET A 656 4.95 25.38 12.13
N PHE A 657 3.95 25.06 12.93
CA PHE A 657 2.55 25.05 12.56
C PHE A 657 1.83 26.09 13.43
N ILE A 658 1.34 27.15 12.80
CA ILE A 658 0.66 28.26 13.45
C ILE A 658 -0.76 28.35 12.91
N GLU A 659 -1.77 28.29 13.79
CA GLU A 659 -3.18 28.59 13.44
C GLU A 659 -3.57 29.86 14.18
N THR A 660 -3.91 30.91 13.45
CA THR A 660 -4.31 32.21 14.00
C THR A 660 -5.77 32.21 14.47
N ALA A 661 -6.21 33.27 15.16
CA ALA A 661 -7.52 33.31 15.78
C ALA A 661 -8.69 33.17 14.79
N ASP A 662 -8.50 33.55 13.54
CA ASP A 662 -9.46 33.39 12.44
C ASP A 662 -9.46 31.99 11.81
N GLY A 663 -8.62 31.07 12.31
CA GLY A 663 -8.46 29.71 11.79
C GLY A 663 -7.54 29.58 10.59
N THR A 664 -6.84 30.64 10.20
CA THR A 664 -5.84 30.59 9.13
C THR A 664 -4.63 29.77 9.57
N ARG A 665 -4.18 28.85 8.72
CA ARG A 665 -3.11 27.90 9.03
C ARG A 665 -1.86 28.21 8.23
N HIS A 666 -0.74 28.27 8.96
CA HIS A 666 0.57 28.52 8.42
C HIS A 666 1.49 27.34 8.74
N GLN A 667 2.24 26.88 7.74
CA GLN A 667 3.32 25.92 7.93
C GLN A 667 4.60 26.57 7.44
N ILE A 668 5.60 26.62 8.30
CA ILE A 668 6.83 27.39 8.06
C ILE A 668 8.00 26.54 8.48
N ALA A 669 8.97 26.33 7.59
CA ALA A 669 10.22 25.64 7.88
C ALA A 669 11.37 26.62 7.73
N VAL A 670 12.28 26.64 8.72
CA VAL A 670 13.45 27.52 8.73
C VAL A 670 14.71 26.73 8.98
N SER A 671 15.67 26.85 8.07
CA SER A 671 16.98 26.22 8.23
C SER A 671 17.88 27.03 9.20
N PRO A 672 18.90 26.43 9.83
CA PRO A 672 19.89 27.15 10.62
C PRO A 672 20.64 28.23 9.82
N ALA A 673 20.80 28.05 8.51
CA ALA A 673 21.40 29.01 7.59
C ALA A 673 20.48 30.19 7.24
N GLY A 674 19.21 30.19 7.71
CA GLY A 674 18.27 31.28 7.57
C GLY A 674 17.30 31.20 6.41
N GLY A 675 17.38 30.17 5.55
CA GLY A 675 16.40 29.95 4.47
C GLY A 675 15.02 29.61 5.04
N VAL A 676 13.97 30.20 4.49
CA VAL A 676 12.57 30.04 4.91
C VAL A 676 11.77 29.41 3.78
N TRP A 677 11.03 28.36 4.10
CA TRP A 677 9.94 27.85 3.25
C TRP A 677 8.63 28.00 4.01
N ASP A 678 7.62 28.53 3.36
CA ASP A 678 6.35 28.78 4.04
C ASP A 678 5.13 28.60 3.14
N THR A 679 3.97 28.43 3.78
CA THR A 679 2.66 28.29 3.13
C THR A 679 1.53 28.75 4.04
N ARG A 680 0.50 29.32 3.45
CA ARG A 680 -0.74 29.74 4.13
C ARG A 680 -1.93 28.99 3.54
N ASN A 681 -2.60 28.16 4.36
CA ASN A 681 -3.70 27.28 3.92
C ASN A 681 -3.36 26.43 2.69
N GLY A 682 -2.05 26.06 2.53
CA GLY A 682 -1.55 25.30 1.40
C GLY A 682 -1.16 26.14 0.17
N ASP A 683 -1.28 27.44 0.23
CA ASP A 683 -0.78 28.35 -0.82
C ASP A 683 0.73 28.58 -0.64
N ILE A 684 1.52 27.91 -1.47
CA ILE A 684 3.00 27.99 -1.46
C ILE A 684 3.55 29.29 -2.05
N LYS A 685 2.72 30.17 -2.59
CA LYS A 685 3.13 31.50 -3.10
C LYS A 685 3.09 32.57 -2.01
N TRP A 686 2.50 32.25 -0.86
CA TRP A 686 2.48 33.15 0.27
C TRP A 686 3.85 33.21 0.92
N ASN A 687 4.25 34.40 1.38
CA ASN A 687 5.51 34.61 2.07
C ASN A 687 5.24 35.21 3.46
N SER A 688 5.80 34.59 4.48
CA SER A 688 5.67 35.05 5.88
C SER A 688 6.46 36.33 6.18
N GLY A 689 7.42 36.69 5.36
CA GLY A 689 8.35 37.78 5.66
C GLY A 689 9.18 37.55 6.92
N ALA A 690 9.34 36.30 7.33
CA ALA A 690 10.07 35.94 8.55
C ALA A 690 11.51 36.47 8.53
N LYS A 691 11.94 37.08 9.62
CA LYS A 691 13.34 37.47 9.86
C LYS A 691 13.99 36.40 10.72
N THR A 692 15.16 35.94 10.31
CA THR A 692 15.86 34.82 10.90
C THR A 692 17.29 35.19 11.32
N GLU A 693 17.74 34.68 12.46
CA GLU A 693 19.12 34.83 12.93
C GLU A 693 19.59 33.50 13.53
N GLY A 694 20.55 32.86 12.86
CA GLY A 694 21.21 31.64 13.33
C GLY A 694 22.50 31.97 14.06
N VAL A 695 22.74 31.37 15.23
CA VAL A 695 24.01 31.48 15.98
C VAL A 695 24.51 30.09 16.32
N PHE A 696 25.80 29.85 16.07
CA PHE A 696 26.43 28.55 16.25
C PHE A 696 27.48 28.61 17.36
N ALA A 697 27.40 27.71 18.33
CA ALA A 697 28.37 27.52 19.40
C ALA A 697 29.05 26.15 19.25
N ALA A 698 29.92 25.77 20.18
CA ALA A 698 30.68 24.52 20.06
C ALA A 698 29.85 23.26 20.24
N ASP A 699 28.72 23.33 20.96
CA ASP A 699 27.88 22.20 21.34
C ASP A 699 26.39 22.38 21.00
N ARG A 700 26.04 23.48 20.35
CA ARG A 700 24.66 23.84 20.02
C ARG A 700 24.57 24.91 18.97
N TRP A 701 23.36 25.03 18.41
CA TRP A 701 22.98 26.18 17.59
C TRP A 701 21.65 26.75 18.09
N THR A 702 21.46 28.04 17.87
CA THR A 702 20.20 28.73 18.16
C THR A 702 19.67 29.39 16.91
N LEU A 703 18.35 29.49 16.81
CA LEU A 703 17.66 30.13 15.71
C LEU A 703 16.57 31.05 16.27
N LYS A 704 16.74 32.36 16.07
CA LYS A 704 15.70 33.35 16.33
C LYS A 704 14.89 33.57 15.09
N ILE A 705 13.57 33.57 15.22
CA ILE A 705 12.63 33.76 14.13
C ILE A 705 11.60 34.79 14.56
N ALA A 706 11.42 35.84 13.76
CA ALA A 706 10.41 36.87 13.97
C ALA A 706 9.43 36.91 12.78
N PHE A 707 8.18 36.71 13.08
CA PHE A 707 7.09 36.75 12.09
C PHE A 707 6.35 38.08 12.20
N PRO A 708 6.38 38.95 11.21
CA PRO A 708 5.58 40.18 11.20
C PRO A 708 4.08 39.85 11.34
N TYR A 709 3.40 40.51 12.26
CA TYR A 709 1.95 40.27 12.45
C TYR A 709 1.13 40.55 11.21
N GLU A 710 1.57 41.49 10.38
CA GLU A 710 0.91 41.80 9.12
C GLU A 710 0.77 40.56 8.23
N ALA A 711 1.81 39.74 8.15
CA ALA A 711 1.79 38.49 7.38
C ALA A 711 0.87 37.42 8.01
N LEU A 712 0.74 37.43 9.33
CA LEU A 712 -0.09 36.48 10.08
C LEU A 712 -1.55 36.93 10.29
N GLY A 713 -1.99 37.97 9.55
CA GLY A 713 -3.38 38.44 9.61
C GLY A 713 -3.62 39.61 10.59
N GLY A 714 -2.56 40.18 11.15
CA GLY A 714 -2.58 41.36 12.01
C GLY A 714 -2.15 41.11 13.47
N THR A 715 -2.00 42.19 14.20
CA THR A 715 -1.55 42.12 15.61
C THR A 715 -2.64 41.45 16.48
N PRO A 716 -2.30 40.40 17.23
CA PRO A 716 -3.26 39.72 18.08
C PRO A 716 -3.75 40.63 19.23
N LYS A 717 -5.05 40.55 19.50
CA LYS A 717 -5.71 41.29 20.60
C LYS A 717 -5.62 40.48 21.90
N ALA A 718 -5.79 41.16 23.04
CA ALA A 718 -5.94 40.48 24.30
C ALA A 718 -7.14 39.51 24.26
N GLY A 719 -6.95 38.28 24.69
CA GLY A 719 -7.92 37.19 24.61
C GLY A 719 -7.86 36.35 23.34
N ASP A 720 -7.16 36.77 22.28
CA ASP A 720 -6.96 35.95 21.10
C ASP A 720 -6.27 34.63 21.43
N ARG A 721 -6.67 33.59 20.70
CA ARG A 721 -6.14 32.24 20.91
C ARG A 721 -5.59 31.74 19.59
N TRP A 722 -4.27 31.52 19.58
CA TRP A 722 -3.60 30.87 18.45
C TRP A 722 -3.22 29.44 18.82
N LYS A 723 -2.89 28.63 17.84
CA LYS A 723 -2.24 27.34 18.07
C LYS A 723 -0.83 27.37 17.56
N LEU A 724 0.08 26.72 18.27
CA LEU A 724 1.47 26.59 17.87
C LEU A 724 2.00 25.18 18.14
N MET A 725 2.74 24.69 17.17
CA MET A 725 3.63 23.54 17.32
C MET A 725 4.97 23.91 16.68
N ALA A 726 6.07 23.75 17.41
CA ALA A 726 7.41 23.97 16.94
C ALA A 726 8.21 22.67 17.02
N ILE A 727 8.82 22.25 15.91
CA ILE A 727 9.50 20.96 15.77
C ILE A 727 10.89 21.17 15.18
N ARG A 728 11.93 20.68 15.86
CA ARG A 728 13.22 20.46 15.21
C ARG A 728 13.19 19.16 14.44
N ASN A 729 13.54 19.20 13.18
CA ASN A 729 13.81 18.04 12.35
C ASN A 729 15.32 17.94 12.10
N VAL A 730 15.89 16.75 12.27
CA VAL A 730 17.30 16.47 12.04
C VAL A 730 17.38 15.54 10.84
N SER A 731 18.06 15.96 9.79
CA SER A 731 18.40 15.13 8.64
C SER A 731 19.66 14.34 8.97
N ALA A 732 19.64 13.03 8.73
CA ALA A 732 20.85 12.23 8.76
C ALA A 732 21.69 12.47 7.50
N ASP A 733 22.96 12.09 7.54
CA ASP A 733 23.94 12.25 6.45
C ASP A 733 23.42 11.88 5.06
N PRO A 734 23.88 12.60 4.00
CA PRO A 734 23.59 12.23 2.62
C PRO A 734 24.20 10.86 2.30
N GLY A 735 23.41 9.81 2.33
CA GLY A 735 23.84 8.44 2.00
C GLY A 735 23.21 7.37 2.87
N GLU A 736 22.71 7.70 4.04
CA GLU A 736 21.84 6.82 4.82
C GLU A 736 20.39 7.23 4.63
N THR A 737 19.49 6.25 4.60
CA THR A 737 18.02 6.49 4.59
C THR A 737 17.68 7.49 5.68
N PRO A 738 17.00 8.63 5.41
CA PRO A 738 16.83 9.69 6.37
C PRO A 738 16.12 9.17 7.62
N LYS A 739 16.85 9.01 8.70
CA LYS A 739 16.30 8.86 10.03
C LYS A 739 15.86 10.26 10.46
N PHE A 740 14.62 10.64 10.17
CA PHE A 740 14.06 11.85 10.73
C PHE A 740 13.99 11.70 12.26
N ALA A 741 14.98 12.25 12.91
CA ALA A 741 14.91 12.49 14.32
C ALA A 741 14.18 13.80 14.53
N SER A 742 13.20 13.87 15.42
CA SER A 742 12.42 15.08 15.67
C SER A 742 12.23 15.30 17.16
N CYS A 743 12.36 16.55 17.57
CA CYS A 743 12.08 17.02 18.94
C CYS A 743 11.17 18.24 18.84
N GLY A 744 10.00 18.25 19.48
CA GLY A 744 9.01 19.30 19.30
C GLY A 744 8.28 19.70 20.57
N TRP A 745 7.78 20.93 20.60
CA TRP A 745 6.90 21.47 21.63
C TRP A 745 5.55 21.87 21.04
N PRO A 746 4.42 21.53 21.68
CA PRO A 746 4.29 20.72 22.90
C PRO A 746 4.53 19.23 22.65
N VAL A 747 4.60 18.82 21.38
CA VAL A 747 4.78 17.42 20.96
C VAL A 747 5.27 17.38 19.49
N VAL A 748 5.81 16.26 19.03
CA VAL A 748 6.09 16.03 17.61
C VAL A 748 4.88 15.39 16.94
N ALA A 749 4.09 16.20 16.25
CA ALA A 749 2.90 15.73 15.55
C ALA A 749 2.62 16.57 14.30
N HIS A 750 3.49 16.44 13.28
CA HIS A 750 3.43 17.22 12.03
C HIS A 750 2.03 17.26 11.45
N GLY A 751 1.47 18.49 11.27
CA GLY A 751 0.14 18.70 10.69
C GLY A 751 -1.05 18.28 11.54
N ASP A 752 -0.85 17.79 12.78
CA ASP A 752 -1.92 17.51 13.73
C ASP A 752 -2.22 18.73 14.61
N TRP A 753 -3.09 19.58 14.09
CA TRP A 753 -3.53 20.82 14.75
C TRP A 753 -4.23 20.60 16.10
N GLY A 754 -4.76 19.41 16.36
CA GLY A 754 -5.36 19.05 17.65
C GLY A 754 -4.33 18.89 18.78
N SER A 755 -3.10 18.58 18.43
CA SER A 755 -1.98 18.40 19.39
C SER A 755 -1.16 19.66 19.63
N ALA A 756 -1.44 20.75 18.93
CA ALA A 756 -0.75 22.03 19.11
C ALA A 756 -1.09 22.68 20.45
N ALA A 757 -0.13 23.43 21.02
CA ALA A 757 -0.40 24.26 22.19
C ALA A 757 -1.34 25.42 21.83
N THR A 758 -2.19 25.81 22.77
CA THR A 758 -2.98 27.03 22.65
C THR A 758 -2.20 28.19 23.28
N LEU A 759 -1.87 29.18 22.47
CA LEU A 759 -1.32 30.47 22.91
C LEU A 759 -2.48 31.40 23.26
N VAL A 760 -2.44 32.04 24.41
CA VAL A 760 -3.43 33.04 24.83
C VAL A 760 -2.69 34.37 24.94
N PHE A 761 -3.09 35.33 24.15
CA PHE A 761 -2.50 36.67 24.13
C PHE A 761 -3.13 37.53 25.27
N LYS A 762 -2.31 38.10 26.15
CA LYS A 762 -2.72 38.96 27.26
C LYS A 762 -2.68 40.42 26.90
#